data_4a308e013f2dccd302e8057c289cdcf0
#
_entry.id   4a308e013f2dccd302e8057c289cdcf0
#
_cell.length_a   1.000
_cell.length_b   1.000
_cell.length_c   1.000
_cell.angle_alpha   90.00
_cell.angle_beta   90.00
_cell.angle_gamma   90.00
#
_symmetry.space_group_name_H-M   'P 1'
#
loop_
_entity.id
_entity.type
_entity.pdbx_description
1 polymer ?
#
loop_
_entity_poly.entity_id
_entity_poly.type
_entity_poly.pdbx_seq_one_letter_code
_entity_poly.pdbx_strand_id
1 'polypeptide(L)'
;ECPMLRDQFFRFNNVDIKDDMQMGLSLKAIEGHLGMSVEESTVSFDIDRPLTEDEKKETLKYCIHDVDTTEKLVELRTDYLKNKINLGKMAGLYEIKAMGMTNAKLTAAMLKASPQPHDDERKYVYPDNLRKEFIPPEVFEFFDKMYDPSISDKDLFGGKLNLNIGECPVTLGYGGIHGAIPNFFWEETEDRGIWNEDVGSYYPHLCTINGYTSRNIPSPQVYEDILERRMQAKAAGDKVTANALKLVCNTTYGCLLNKYNDLFDPLMGRSVCISGQLYLLELAEHCYQEIEGLRIVQLNTDGIMVECNKKDYDKLTEICKEWQERTGFDLEEDTVVKIAQKDVNNYVEVQPGGKAKAKGGYLVKGIAPAGAFNVNNSCVIVATALKEYFVNGTPVEDTINACEDIFQFQIIAKAGAKYREAYHLVDGEQVPVQKVNRVYATADTRYGKLFKVKAENDATAKIEMLPEHCIIDNDNHLTISDVDKSFYIDMAKKRVNDFLGVKPEKKTRRTKKMATTKTENVYQKLIKAREQFLNADVQKTGKNMHLSFKYFELDDIVPTATRIFSEIGLVPIVNFTVDVATMTVVNTDNPEDTVAFIAPFNQIAPIVSNTGKQATNEMQALGSSITYMRRYLYMMALDICESDSIDANIGKPTPAAPAPEAPKAPATPQQRQEVKQELTAPADNATALQIKGLKNVLKKLKDADPSKEEMVAQIAVQTKGFTEISKADCETLINKISTMLEGGQA
;
A
#
# COMPACT_ATOMS: atom_id res chain seq x y z
N GLU A 1 -35.37 1.39 -9.96
CA GLU A 1 -35.46 2.81 -9.50
C GLU A 1 -36.78 3.41 -9.96
N CYS A 2 -37.49 4.10 -9.05
CA CYS A 2 -38.72 4.82 -9.40
C CYS A 2 -38.37 6.14 -10.09
N PRO A 3 -38.73 6.36 -11.38
CA PRO A 3 -38.38 7.59 -12.09
C PRO A 3 -38.91 8.86 -11.41
N MET A 4 -40.07 8.77 -10.76
CA MET A 4 -40.65 9.89 -10.02
C MET A 4 -39.81 10.29 -8.80
N LEU A 5 -39.20 9.35 -8.08
CA LEU A 5 -38.32 9.65 -6.95
C LEU A 5 -37.01 10.27 -7.43
N ARG A 6 -36.47 9.81 -8.58
CA ARG A 6 -35.29 10.39 -9.18
C ARG A 6 -35.48 11.85 -9.56
N ASP A 7 -36.61 12.18 -10.23
CA ASP A 7 -36.94 13.57 -10.61
C ASP A 7 -37.16 14.47 -9.40
N GLN A 8 -37.66 13.94 -8.32
CA GLN A 8 -37.81 14.68 -7.06
C GLN A 8 -36.45 14.88 -6.37
N PHE A 9 -35.61 13.81 -6.35
CA PHE A 9 -34.29 13.87 -5.74
C PHE A 9 -33.41 14.97 -6.35
N PHE A 10 -33.45 15.19 -7.67
CA PHE A 10 -32.70 16.26 -8.32
C PHE A 10 -33.24 17.67 -8.06
N ARG A 11 -34.45 17.81 -7.51
CA ARG A 11 -35.03 19.11 -7.12
C ARG A 11 -34.58 19.57 -5.74
N PHE A 12 -34.03 18.67 -4.92
CA PHE A 12 -33.49 19.01 -3.61
C PHE A 12 -31.99 19.31 -3.72
N ASN A 13 -31.56 20.32 -2.97
CA ASN A 13 -30.14 20.59 -2.80
C ASN A 13 -29.53 19.54 -1.88
N ASN A 14 -28.72 18.64 -2.43
CA ASN A 14 -28.03 17.61 -1.65
C ASN A 14 -26.63 18.07 -1.29
N VAL A 15 -26.27 17.89 -0.04
CA VAL A 15 -24.92 18.10 0.49
C VAL A 15 -24.44 16.78 1.07
N ASP A 16 -23.34 16.26 0.56
CA ASP A 16 -22.70 15.07 1.13
C ASP A 16 -21.84 15.49 2.34
N ILE A 17 -22.28 15.15 3.53
CA ILE A 17 -21.54 15.47 4.75
C ILE A 17 -20.21 14.68 4.87
N LYS A 18 -20.01 13.65 4.05
CA LYS A 18 -18.78 12.87 3.99
C LYS A 18 -17.76 13.41 2.98
N ASP A 19 -18.09 14.43 2.20
CA ASP A 19 -17.14 15.09 1.30
C ASP A 19 -15.84 15.44 2.03
N ASP A 20 -14.71 15.25 1.35
CA ASP A 20 -13.37 15.53 1.88
C ASP A 20 -12.98 14.71 3.13
N MET A 21 -13.71 13.64 3.45
CA MET A 21 -13.30 12.64 4.44
C MET A 21 -12.44 11.55 3.80
N GLN A 22 -11.76 10.77 4.62
CA GLN A 22 -10.97 9.63 4.15
C GLN A 22 -11.83 8.68 3.33
N MET A 23 -11.37 8.37 2.11
CA MET A 23 -12.05 7.42 1.23
C MET A 23 -12.18 6.04 1.87
N GLY A 24 -13.32 5.37 1.65
CA GLY A 24 -13.58 4.01 2.13
C GLY A 24 -14.11 3.90 3.57
N LEU A 25 -14.36 5.01 4.27
CA LEU A 25 -15.11 5.00 5.52
C LEU A 25 -16.61 4.83 5.22
N SER A 26 -17.22 3.75 5.74
CA SER A 26 -18.68 3.60 5.78
C SER A 26 -19.26 4.39 6.95
N LEU A 27 -20.54 4.71 6.92
CA LEU A 27 -21.23 5.37 8.03
C LEU A 27 -21.04 4.58 9.33
N LYS A 28 -21.20 3.26 9.28
CA LYS A 28 -21.00 2.34 10.43
C LYS A 28 -19.57 2.36 11.00
N ALA A 29 -18.56 2.50 10.14
CA ALA A 29 -17.20 2.68 10.64
C ALA A 29 -17.01 4.03 11.34
N ILE A 30 -17.67 5.08 10.85
CA ILE A 30 -17.66 6.40 11.50
C ILE A 30 -18.36 6.34 12.86
N GLU A 31 -19.54 5.71 12.95
CA GLU A 31 -20.24 5.46 14.22
C GLU A 31 -19.30 4.79 15.24
N GLY A 32 -18.67 3.70 14.83
CA GLY A 32 -17.70 3.00 15.67
C GLY A 32 -16.57 3.90 16.16
N HIS A 33 -15.94 4.64 15.27
CA HIS A 33 -14.85 5.55 15.64
C HIS A 33 -15.26 6.69 16.57
N LEU A 34 -16.51 7.15 16.46
CA LEU A 34 -17.05 8.23 17.29
C LEU A 34 -17.64 7.76 18.63
N GLY A 35 -17.58 6.46 18.93
CA GLY A 35 -18.15 5.91 20.16
C GLY A 35 -19.70 5.84 20.14
N MET A 36 -20.32 5.98 18.97
CA MET A 36 -21.76 5.82 18.80
C MET A 36 -22.13 4.34 18.72
N SER A 37 -23.41 4.00 18.92
CA SER A 37 -23.89 2.63 18.62
C SER A 37 -23.66 2.29 17.17
N VAL A 38 -23.23 1.05 16.89
CA VAL A 38 -22.95 0.57 15.53
C VAL A 38 -24.02 -0.42 15.14
N GLU A 39 -24.99 0.02 14.34
CA GLU A 39 -26.13 -0.82 13.92
C GLU A 39 -26.08 -1.05 12.41
N GLU A 40 -26.07 -2.31 11.95
CA GLU A 40 -26.28 -2.69 10.56
C GLU A 40 -27.65 -3.33 10.40
N SER A 41 -28.31 -3.12 9.26
CA SER A 41 -29.60 -3.75 8.95
C SER A 41 -29.46 -5.27 8.90
N THR A 42 -30.36 -5.99 9.55
CA THR A 42 -30.52 -7.43 9.43
C THR A 42 -31.27 -7.83 8.16
N VAL A 43 -31.99 -6.86 7.55
CA VAL A 43 -32.72 -7.04 6.31
C VAL A 43 -31.78 -6.83 5.12
N SER A 44 -31.65 -7.86 4.25
CA SER A 44 -30.80 -7.76 3.06
C SER A 44 -31.31 -6.71 2.09
N PHE A 45 -30.41 -5.90 1.52
CA PHE A 45 -30.73 -4.94 0.46
C PHE A 45 -30.99 -5.62 -0.91
N ASP A 46 -30.68 -6.91 -1.05
CA ASP A 46 -30.83 -7.68 -2.29
C ASP A 46 -32.14 -8.47 -2.33
N ILE A 47 -33.11 -8.14 -1.47
CA ILE A 47 -34.43 -8.78 -1.46
C ILE A 47 -35.21 -8.32 -2.69
N ASP A 48 -35.65 -9.30 -3.53
CA ASP A 48 -36.42 -9.10 -4.76
C ASP A 48 -37.95 -9.28 -4.59
N ARG A 49 -38.41 -9.50 -3.36
CA ARG A 49 -39.81 -9.62 -2.96
C ARG A 49 -40.26 -8.45 -2.07
N PRO A 50 -41.59 -8.22 -1.92
CA PRO A 50 -42.09 -7.28 -0.93
C PRO A 50 -41.64 -7.65 0.50
N LEU A 51 -41.24 -6.63 1.26
CA LEU A 51 -40.87 -6.80 2.66
C LEU A 51 -42.08 -7.19 3.51
N THR A 52 -41.85 -8.07 4.47
CA THR A 52 -42.84 -8.34 5.54
C THR A 52 -43.00 -7.13 6.43
N GLU A 53 -44.06 -7.10 7.28
CA GLU A 53 -44.30 -5.98 8.20
C GLU A 53 -43.18 -5.83 9.23
N ASP A 54 -42.54 -6.93 9.64
CA ASP A 54 -41.44 -6.86 10.61
C ASP A 54 -40.13 -6.40 9.91
N GLU A 55 -39.88 -6.83 8.68
CA GLU A 55 -38.75 -6.31 7.87
C GLU A 55 -38.94 -4.81 7.58
N LYS A 56 -40.16 -4.33 7.34
CA LYS A 56 -40.43 -2.89 7.17
C LYS A 56 -40.15 -2.10 8.45
N LYS A 57 -40.53 -2.61 9.62
CA LYS A 57 -40.24 -1.97 10.91
C LYS A 57 -38.74 -1.91 11.17
N GLU A 58 -38.03 -3.00 10.90
CA GLU A 58 -36.57 -3.07 11.07
C GLU A 58 -35.88 -2.12 10.12
N THR A 59 -36.27 -2.11 8.83
CA THR A 59 -35.73 -1.16 7.85
C THR A 59 -35.99 0.29 8.25
N LEU A 60 -37.19 0.61 8.78
CA LEU A 60 -37.49 1.95 9.22
C LEU A 60 -36.65 2.36 10.44
N LYS A 61 -36.48 1.46 11.42
CA LYS A 61 -35.60 1.69 12.57
C LYS A 61 -34.19 1.99 12.13
N TYR A 62 -33.68 1.16 11.20
CA TYR A 62 -32.34 1.33 10.63
C TYR A 62 -32.20 2.68 9.89
N CYS A 63 -33.20 3.06 9.07
CA CYS A 63 -33.19 4.36 8.38
C CYS A 63 -33.20 5.54 9.36
N ILE A 64 -33.96 5.47 10.46
CA ILE A 64 -33.96 6.51 11.50
C ILE A 64 -32.57 6.63 12.11
N HIS A 65 -31.96 5.51 12.49
CA HIS A 65 -30.60 5.51 13.04
C HIS A 65 -29.58 6.13 12.09
N ASP A 66 -29.66 5.84 10.78
CA ASP A 66 -28.77 6.45 9.77
C ASP A 66 -28.98 7.97 9.64
N VAL A 67 -30.21 8.43 9.75
CA VAL A 67 -30.55 9.87 9.77
C VAL A 67 -29.97 10.54 11.01
N ASP A 68 -30.22 10.00 12.20
CA ASP A 68 -29.72 10.54 13.48
C ASP A 68 -28.18 10.62 13.47
N THR A 69 -27.52 9.59 12.95
CA THR A 69 -26.05 9.58 12.77
C THR A 69 -25.61 10.68 11.80
N THR A 70 -26.34 10.87 10.70
CA THR A 70 -26.02 11.90 9.70
C THR A 70 -26.20 13.30 10.29
N GLU A 71 -27.26 13.56 11.06
CA GLU A 71 -27.45 14.82 11.80
C GLU A 71 -26.30 15.07 12.78
N LYS A 72 -25.87 14.04 13.51
CA LYS A 72 -24.71 14.15 14.40
C LYS A 72 -23.43 14.51 13.67
N LEU A 73 -23.22 13.96 12.47
CA LEU A 73 -22.08 14.32 11.63
C LEU A 73 -22.16 15.79 11.16
N VAL A 74 -23.35 16.31 10.86
CA VAL A 74 -23.53 17.74 10.51
C VAL A 74 -23.11 18.62 11.70
N GLU A 75 -23.53 18.30 12.92
CA GLU A 75 -23.10 19.02 14.12
C GLU A 75 -21.58 19.03 14.30
N LEU A 76 -20.97 17.83 14.23
CA LEU A 76 -19.51 17.65 14.41
C LEU A 76 -18.69 18.32 13.29
N ARG A 77 -19.27 18.49 12.09
CA ARG A 77 -18.62 19.11 10.94
C ARG A 77 -19.13 20.54 10.63
N THR A 78 -19.75 21.17 11.59
CA THR A 78 -20.29 22.55 11.44
C THR A 78 -19.22 23.54 10.97
N ASP A 79 -18.01 23.48 11.52
CA ASP A 79 -16.90 24.37 11.11
C ASP A 79 -16.42 24.07 9.69
N TYR A 80 -16.41 22.81 9.28
CA TYR A 80 -16.14 22.42 7.88
C TYR A 80 -17.18 23.05 6.93
N LEU A 81 -18.47 22.98 7.24
CA LEU A 81 -19.52 23.58 6.43
C LEU A 81 -19.43 25.11 6.39
N LYS A 82 -19.17 25.75 7.55
CA LYS A 82 -18.94 27.21 7.61
C LYS A 82 -17.75 27.64 6.73
N ASN A 83 -16.68 26.88 6.76
CA ASN A 83 -15.51 27.15 5.91
C ASN A 83 -15.87 27.04 4.41
N LYS A 84 -16.65 26.01 4.00
CA LYS A 84 -17.13 25.88 2.63
C LYS A 84 -18.01 27.07 2.21
N ILE A 85 -18.93 27.50 3.07
CA ILE A 85 -19.78 28.67 2.83
C ILE A 85 -18.94 29.93 2.65
N ASN A 86 -17.95 30.14 3.53
CA ASN A 86 -17.06 31.32 3.43
C ASN A 86 -16.26 31.31 2.14
N LEU A 87 -15.66 30.17 1.77
CA LEU A 87 -14.97 30.02 0.49
C LEU A 87 -15.90 30.25 -0.70
N GLY A 88 -17.12 29.71 -0.64
CA GLY A 88 -18.14 29.92 -1.67
C GLY A 88 -18.51 31.39 -1.84
N LYS A 89 -18.72 32.13 -0.75
CA LYS A 89 -18.97 33.58 -0.78
C LYS A 89 -17.82 34.35 -1.44
N MET A 90 -16.55 33.99 -1.11
CA MET A 90 -15.38 34.59 -1.73
C MET A 90 -15.29 34.27 -3.23
N ALA A 91 -15.78 33.10 -3.65
CA ALA A 91 -15.85 32.68 -5.06
C ALA A 91 -17.10 33.23 -5.80
N GLY A 92 -17.96 34.00 -5.12
CA GLY A 92 -19.22 34.52 -5.71
C GLY A 92 -20.29 33.42 -5.89
N LEU A 93 -20.25 32.36 -5.12
CA LEU A 93 -21.19 31.22 -5.18
C LEU A 93 -22.27 31.36 -4.11
N TYR A 94 -23.47 30.83 -4.42
CA TYR A 94 -24.52 30.65 -3.40
C TYR A 94 -24.09 29.59 -2.37
N GLU A 95 -24.50 29.79 -1.10
CA GLU A 95 -24.10 28.93 0.03
C GLU A 95 -24.36 27.44 -0.23
N ILE A 96 -25.57 27.10 -0.70
CA ILE A 96 -25.93 25.72 -0.98
C ILE A 96 -25.08 25.08 -2.08
N LYS A 97 -24.72 25.85 -3.11
CA LYS A 97 -23.83 25.38 -4.16
C LYS A 97 -22.42 25.11 -3.60
N ALA A 98 -21.92 26.02 -2.75
CA ALA A 98 -20.62 25.86 -2.11
C ALA A 98 -20.58 24.62 -1.19
N MET A 99 -21.62 24.40 -0.40
CA MET A 99 -21.71 23.21 0.46
C MET A 99 -21.73 21.90 -0.32
N GLY A 100 -22.33 21.84 -1.50
CA GLY A 100 -22.34 20.65 -2.38
C GLY A 100 -21.06 20.43 -3.22
N MET A 101 -20.02 21.26 -3.03
CA MET A 101 -18.75 21.13 -3.75
C MET A 101 -17.65 20.59 -2.83
N THR A 102 -16.77 19.72 -3.32
CA THR A 102 -15.55 19.35 -2.59
C THR A 102 -14.60 20.54 -2.45
N ASN A 103 -13.67 20.50 -1.51
CA ASN A 103 -12.65 21.55 -1.35
C ASN A 103 -11.85 21.77 -2.65
N ALA A 104 -11.55 20.69 -3.38
CA ALA A 104 -10.87 20.76 -4.67
C ALA A 104 -11.66 21.53 -5.73
N LYS A 105 -12.99 21.33 -5.81
CA LYS A 105 -13.87 22.10 -6.72
C LYS A 105 -14.05 23.56 -6.29
N LEU A 106 -14.16 23.82 -4.98
CA LEU A 106 -14.22 25.17 -4.44
C LEU A 106 -12.93 25.94 -4.75
N THR A 107 -11.77 25.29 -4.58
CA THR A 107 -10.46 25.88 -4.93
C THR A 107 -10.40 26.25 -6.39
N ALA A 108 -10.80 25.37 -7.30
CA ALA A 108 -10.84 25.67 -8.73
C ALA A 108 -11.78 26.85 -9.05
N ALA A 109 -12.95 26.90 -8.40
CA ALA A 109 -13.90 28.01 -8.58
C ALA A 109 -13.34 29.36 -8.07
N MET A 110 -12.66 29.36 -6.90
CA MET A 110 -12.01 30.55 -6.35
C MET A 110 -10.92 31.09 -7.26
N LEU A 111 -10.16 30.19 -7.89
CA LEU A 111 -9.09 30.51 -8.84
C LEU A 111 -9.63 30.80 -10.25
N LYS A 112 -10.96 30.72 -10.46
CA LYS A 112 -11.61 30.93 -11.75
C LYS A 112 -11.02 30.03 -12.85
N ALA A 113 -10.69 28.78 -12.48
CA ALA A 113 -10.09 27.83 -13.39
C ALA A 113 -11.02 27.49 -14.56
N SER A 114 -10.46 27.39 -15.75
CA SER A 114 -11.12 26.94 -16.96
C SER A 114 -10.28 25.84 -17.60
N PRO A 115 -10.78 24.58 -17.66
CA PRO A 115 -9.98 23.45 -18.12
C PRO A 115 -9.44 23.65 -19.53
N GLN A 116 -8.18 23.34 -19.72
CA GLN A 116 -7.51 23.33 -21.02
C GLN A 116 -6.95 21.90 -21.27
N PRO A 117 -6.84 21.46 -22.53
CA PRO A 117 -6.16 20.22 -22.85
C PRO A 117 -4.66 20.36 -22.61
N HIS A 118 -4.04 19.33 -22.02
CA HIS A 118 -2.60 19.26 -21.79
C HIS A 118 -2.06 17.95 -22.39
N ASP A 119 -0.89 18.02 -23.03
CA ASP A 119 -0.15 16.91 -23.66
C ASP A 119 1.28 16.77 -23.11
N ASP A 120 1.50 17.30 -21.93
CA ASP A 120 2.82 17.44 -21.30
C ASP A 120 2.93 16.77 -19.93
N GLU A 121 2.17 15.66 -19.72
CA GLU A 121 2.19 14.87 -18.49
C GLU A 121 3.57 14.32 -18.11
N ARG A 122 4.46 14.17 -19.10
CA ARG A 122 5.83 13.68 -18.95
C ARG A 122 6.88 14.76 -19.08
N LYS A 123 6.51 16.00 -18.79
CA LYS A 123 7.45 17.14 -18.82
C LYS A 123 7.53 17.76 -17.44
N TYR A 124 8.67 18.39 -17.19
CA TYR A 124 8.89 19.22 -16.01
C TYR A 124 9.91 20.32 -16.35
N VAL A 125 9.89 21.37 -15.56
CA VAL A 125 10.92 22.42 -15.54
C VAL A 125 11.41 22.58 -14.11
N TYR A 126 12.63 23.04 -13.95
CA TYR A 126 13.20 23.38 -12.65
C TYR A 126 13.91 24.73 -12.75
N PRO A 127 14.10 25.44 -11.60
CA PRO A 127 14.61 26.81 -11.60
C PRO A 127 16.11 26.86 -11.91
N ASP A 128 16.51 27.95 -12.56
CA ASP A 128 17.91 28.18 -12.95
C ASP A 128 18.82 28.55 -11.77
N ASN A 129 18.22 28.96 -10.64
CA ASN A 129 18.95 29.38 -9.43
C ASN A 129 19.34 28.23 -8.50
N LEU A 130 19.21 26.97 -8.93
CA LEU A 130 19.71 25.80 -8.19
C LEU A 130 21.24 25.74 -8.21
N ARG A 131 21.83 25.44 -7.07
CA ARG A 131 23.28 25.14 -6.95
C ARG A 131 23.50 23.65 -7.24
N LYS A 132 23.63 23.33 -8.54
CA LYS A 132 23.70 21.95 -9.06
C LYS A 132 24.91 21.19 -8.57
N GLU A 133 25.97 21.88 -8.12
CA GLU A 133 27.15 21.29 -7.52
C GLU A 133 26.86 20.49 -6.23
N PHE A 134 25.76 20.79 -5.54
CA PHE A 134 25.30 20.04 -4.37
C PHE A 134 24.26 18.95 -4.68
N ILE A 135 23.86 18.81 -5.94
CA ILE A 135 22.85 17.82 -6.33
C ILE A 135 23.53 16.66 -7.07
N PRO A 136 23.47 15.41 -6.56
CA PRO A 136 24.03 14.28 -7.25
C PRO A 136 23.49 14.14 -8.68
N PRO A 137 24.35 13.90 -9.69
CA PRO A 137 23.95 13.83 -11.11
C PRO A 137 22.85 12.79 -11.38
N GLU A 138 22.85 11.66 -10.68
CA GLU A 138 21.85 10.60 -10.79
C GLU A 138 20.43 11.06 -10.45
N VAL A 139 20.28 12.18 -9.74
CA VAL A 139 18.95 12.78 -9.45
C VAL A 139 18.34 13.35 -10.72
N PHE A 140 19.12 14.06 -11.54
CA PHE A 140 18.66 14.55 -12.84
C PHE A 140 18.39 13.39 -13.80
N GLU A 141 19.28 12.40 -13.85
CA GLU A 141 19.09 11.19 -14.66
C GLU A 141 17.81 10.42 -14.27
N PHE A 142 17.46 10.41 -12.97
CA PHE A 142 16.23 9.79 -12.49
C PHE A 142 14.99 10.54 -13.00
N PHE A 143 14.95 11.86 -12.92
CA PHE A 143 13.80 12.64 -13.37
C PHE A 143 13.72 12.71 -14.89
N ASP A 144 14.84 12.71 -15.61
CA ASP A 144 14.90 12.74 -17.08
C ASP A 144 14.34 11.45 -17.72
N LYS A 145 14.16 10.37 -16.95
CA LYS A 145 13.39 9.19 -17.39
C LYS A 145 11.96 9.54 -17.82
N MET A 146 11.42 10.68 -17.39
CA MET A 146 10.12 11.17 -17.87
C MET A 146 10.08 11.34 -19.39
N TYR A 147 11.19 11.68 -20.01
CA TYR A 147 11.30 11.90 -21.45
C TYR A 147 11.45 10.61 -22.26
N ASP A 148 11.64 9.45 -21.59
CA ASP A 148 11.73 8.16 -22.26
C ASP A 148 10.32 7.56 -22.49
N PRO A 149 9.84 7.52 -23.75
CA PRO A 149 8.51 6.98 -24.07
C PRO A 149 8.42 5.45 -23.93
N SER A 150 9.54 4.76 -23.80
CA SER A 150 9.56 3.30 -23.65
C SER A 150 9.15 2.84 -22.25
N ILE A 151 9.26 3.70 -21.24
CA ILE A 151 8.88 3.41 -19.85
C ILE A 151 7.38 3.62 -19.68
N SER A 152 6.66 2.64 -19.14
CA SER A 152 5.22 2.81 -18.87
C SER A 152 4.97 3.84 -17.76
N ASP A 153 3.81 4.52 -17.78
CA ASP A 153 3.46 5.47 -16.70
C ASP A 153 3.47 4.83 -15.31
N LYS A 154 3.05 3.57 -15.22
CA LYS A 154 3.05 2.83 -13.96
C LYS A 154 4.46 2.62 -13.41
N ASP A 155 5.40 2.24 -14.28
CA ASP A 155 6.79 1.98 -13.89
C ASP A 155 7.54 3.29 -13.65
N LEU A 156 7.30 4.31 -14.48
CA LEU A 156 7.87 5.64 -14.33
C LEU A 156 7.46 6.26 -12.99
N PHE A 157 6.16 6.52 -12.80
CA PHE A 157 5.66 7.23 -11.60
C PHE A 157 5.65 6.37 -10.34
N GLY A 158 5.80 5.05 -10.46
CA GLY A 158 6.09 4.14 -9.35
C GLY A 158 7.58 4.06 -8.98
N GLY A 159 8.45 4.60 -9.83
CA GLY A 159 9.90 4.60 -9.65
C GLY A 159 10.37 5.39 -8.43
N LYS A 160 11.48 4.94 -7.84
CA LYS A 160 12.13 5.60 -6.71
C LYS A 160 13.63 5.61 -6.91
N LEU A 161 14.27 6.70 -6.47
CA LEU A 161 15.72 6.80 -6.34
C LEU A 161 16.07 6.83 -4.87
N ASN A 162 16.98 5.96 -4.44
CA ASN A 162 17.48 5.92 -3.07
C ASN A 162 18.90 6.43 -3.03
N LEU A 163 19.17 7.39 -2.16
CA LEU A 163 20.46 8.01 -1.89
C LEU A 163 20.76 7.94 -0.40
N ASN A 164 21.98 8.33 -0.02
CA ASN A 164 22.33 8.53 1.38
C ASN A 164 23.04 9.89 1.53
N ILE A 165 22.57 10.72 2.48
CA ILE A 165 23.31 11.89 2.92
C ILE A 165 23.92 11.52 4.28
N GLY A 166 25.17 11.10 4.28
CA GLY A 166 25.80 10.48 5.44
C GLY A 166 25.02 9.27 5.94
N GLU A 167 24.57 9.30 7.19
CA GLU A 167 23.77 8.23 7.82
C GLU A 167 22.28 8.27 7.47
N CYS A 168 21.81 9.34 6.83
CA CYS A 168 20.41 9.52 6.47
C CYS A 168 20.08 8.89 5.12
N PRO A 169 19.33 7.78 5.06
CA PRO A 169 18.80 7.25 3.81
C PRO A 169 17.69 8.17 3.29
N VAL A 170 17.80 8.60 2.04
CA VAL A 170 16.87 9.51 1.37
C VAL A 170 16.26 8.80 0.16
N THR A 171 14.97 8.93 0.00
CA THR A 171 14.22 8.42 -1.16
C THR A 171 13.54 9.55 -1.90
N LEU A 172 13.84 9.68 -3.19
CA LEU A 172 13.13 10.57 -4.12
C LEU A 172 12.14 9.77 -4.95
N GLY A 173 11.05 10.44 -5.30
CA GLY A 173 10.03 9.90 -6.21
C GLY A 173 9.32 11.04 -6.92
N TYR A 174 8.37 10.72 -7.79
CA TYR A 174 7.63 11.74 -8.56
C TYR A 174 6.58 12.50 -7.72
N GLY A 175 6.46 12.21 -6.43
CA GLY A 175 5.54 12.89 -5.51
C GLY A 175 6.22 13.66 -4.37
N GLY A 176 7.49 13.41 -4.08
CA GLY A 176 8.20 14.08 -3.00
C GLY A 176 9.47 13.35 -2.58
N ILE A 177 10.23 13.99 -1.69
CA ILE A 177 11.46 13.50 -1.09
C ILE A 177 11.22 13.16 0.39
N HIS A 178 11.80 12.07 0.86
CA HIS A 178 11.72 11.65 2.25
C HIS A 178 13.01 10.97 2.69
N GLY A 179 13.53 11.36 3.82
CA GLY A 179 14.69 10.73 4.43
C GLY A 179 14.64 10.87 5.96
N ALA A 180 15.19 9.88 6.66
CA ALA A 180 15.38 9.96 8.09
C ALA A 180 16.40 8.92 8.56
N ILE A 181 17.24 9.25 9.55
CA ILE A 181 18.05 8.26 10.24
C ILE A 181 17.10 7.30 10.97
N PRO A 182 17.08 6.00 10.67
CA PRO A 182 16.17 5.06 11.31
C PRO A 182 16.53 4.82 12.78
N ASN A 183 15.52 4.68 13.62
CA ASN A 183 15.68 4.39 15.05
C ASN A 183 16.62 5.38 15.76
N PHE A 184 16.44 6.66 15.49
CA PHE A 184 17.27 7.73 15.99
C PHE A 184 16.70 8.30 17.31
N PHE A 185 17.53 8.33 18.34
CA PHE A 185 17.24 8.91 19.65
C PHE A 185 18.33 9.90 20.01
N TRP A 186 17.88 11.07 20.44
CA TRP A 186 18.83 12.10 20.78
C TRP A 186 18.23 13.05 21.82
N GLU A 187 19.06 13.52 22.72
CA GLU A 187 18.78 14.59 23.67
C GLU A 187 19.89 15.64 23.58
N GLU A 188 19.53 16.91 23.74
CA GLU A 188 20.44 18.03 23.68
C GLU A 188 21.61 17.87 24.65
N THR A 189 22.82 18.20 24.20
CA THR A 189 24.04 18.22 25.00
C THR A 189 24.59 19.64 25.09
N GLU A 190 25.64 19.84 25.89
CA GLU A 190 26.32 21.15 25.99
C GLU A 190 26.88 21.59 24.63
N ASP A 191 27.41 20.62 23.84
CA ASP A 191 28.16 20.91 22.62
C ASP A 191 27.33 20.77 21.36
N ARG A 192 26.21 20.00 21.35
CA ARG A 192 25.45 19.68 20.15
C ARG A 192 23.99 20.07 20.28
N GLY A 193 23.39 20.48 19.13
CA GLY A 193 21.99 20.87 19.01
C GLY A 193 21.33 20.31 17.78
N ILE A 194 19.99 20.30 17.77
CA ILE A 194 19.16 20.00 16.60
C ILE A 194 18.34 21.23 16.24
N TRP A 195 18.34 21.57 14.95
CA TRP A 195 17.55 22.62 14.34
C TRP A 195 16.71 22.02 13.23
N ASN A 196 15.43 22.39 13.19
CA ASN A 196 14.48 22.00 12.15
C ASN A 196 14.18 23.25 11.32
N GLU A 197 14.53 23.20 10.05
CA GLU A 197 14.38 24.28 9.07
C GLU A 197 13.20 23.93 8.14
N ASP A 198 12.00 24.37 8.50
CA ASP A 198 10.80 24.15 7.70
C ASP A 198 10.57 25.33 6.74
N VAL A 199 10.30 25.05 5.45
CA VAL A 199 10.01 26.12 4.49
C VAL A 199 8.59 26.64 4.67
N GLY A 200 8.46 27.90 5.00
CA GLY A 200 7.19 28.58 5.21
C GLY A 200 6.28 28.52 3.98
N SER A 201 5.13 27.83 4.08
CA SER A 201 4.17 27.70 2.96
C SER A 201 4.81 27.21 1.65
N TYR A 202 5.64 26.20 1.70
CA TYR A 202 6.53 25.77 0.61
C TYR A 202 5.84 25.58 -0.73
N TYR A 203 4.84 24.71 -0.83
CA TYR A 203 4.15 24.46 -2.10
C TYR A 203 3.44 25.69 -2.69
N PRO A 204 2.74 26.51 -1.89
CA PRO A 204 2.26 27.80 -2.37
C PRO A 204 3.36 28.72 -2.94
N HIS A 205 4.50 28.83 -2.27
CA HIS A 205 5.60 29.65 -2.73
C HIS A 205 6.31 29.06 -3.97
N LEU A 206 6.43 27.74 -4.10
CA LEU A 206 6.88 27.09 -5.33
C LEU A 206 5.99 27.47 -6.53
N CYS A 207 4.67 27.57 -6.33
CA CYS A 207 3.75 28.01 -7.37
C CYS A 207 3.96 29.49 -7.76
N THR A 208 4.19 30.37 -6.79
CA THR A 208 4.28 31.83 -7.05
C THR A 208 5.69 32.25 -7.47
N ILE A 209 6.72 31.86 -6.71
CA ILE A 209 8.11 32.29 -6.95
C ILE A 209 8.64 31.73 -8.27
N ASN A 210 8.36 30.45 -8.57
CA ASN A 210 8.84 29.81 -9.79
C ASN A 210 7.83 29.88 -10.96
N GLY A 211 6.66 30.53 -10.76
CA GLY A 211 5.66 30.63 -11.79
C GLY A 211 4.94 29.33 -12.14
N TYR A 212 4.88 28.36 -11.20
CA TYR A 212 4.25 27.04 -11.41
C TYR A 212 2.76 27.02 -11.06
N THR A 213 2.07 28.13 -11.22
CA THR A 213 0.60 28.19 -11.13
C THR A 213 -0.04 27.47 -12.30
N SER A 214 -1.25 26.94 -12.12
CA SER A 214 -1.97 26.31 -13.20
C SER A 214 -2.18 27.27 -14.38
N ARG A 215 -1.89 26.84 -15.62
CA ARG A 215 -2.18 27.56 -16.85
C ARG A 215 -3.68 27.63 -17.15
N ASN A 216 -4.51 26.94 -16.38
CA ASN A 216 -5.97 26.94 -16.46
C ASN A 216 -6.60 28.12 -15.70
N ILE A 217 -5.83 28.91 -14.94
CA ILE A 217 -6.31 30.13 -14.28
C ILE A 217 -6.09 31.36 -15.18
N PRO A 218 -6.91 32.44 -15.03
CA PRO A 218 -6.82 33.61 -15.89
C PRO A 218 -5.45 34.31 -15.86
N SER A 219 -4.81 34.32 -14.70
CA SER A 219 -3.43 34.84 -14.50
C SER A 219 -2.87 34.33 -13.19
N PRO A 220 -1.53 34.23 -13.02
CA PRO A 220 -0.88 33.93 -11.75
C PRO A 220 -1.31 34.84 -10.61
N GLN A 221 -1.58 36.13 -10.90
CA GLN A 221 -2.00 37.12 -9.91
C GLN A 221 -3.22 36.69 -9.09
N VAL A 222 -4.14 35.90 -9.67
CA VAL A 222 -5.33 35.40 -8.95
C VAL A 222 -4.92 34.53 -7.77
N TYR A 223 -3.85 33.73 -7.91
CA TYR A 223 -3.35 32.87 -6.82
C TYR A 223 -2.51 33.70 -5.83
N GLU A 224 -1.69 34.61 -6.32
CA GLU A 224 -0.88 35.51 -5.47
C GLU A 224 -1.78 36.34 -4.56
N ASP A 225 -2.87 36.93 -5.08
CA ASP A 225 -3.85 37.70 -4.30
C ASP A 225 -4.47 36.85 -3.17
N ILE A 226 -4.71 35.55 -3.39
CA ILE A 226 -5.24 34.65 -2.37
C ILE A 226 -4.18 34.39 -1.30
N LEU A 227 -2.94 34.17 -1.68
CA LEU A 227 -1.83 33.96 -0.75
C LEU A 227 -1.59 35.21 0.12
N GLU A 228 -1.56 36.39 -0.51
CA GLU A 228 -1.41 37.67 0.19
C GLU A 228 -2.55 37.92 1.19
N ARG A 229 -3.81 37.73 0.76
CA ARG A 229 -4.98 37.82 1.66
C ARG A 229 -4.88 36.86 2.85
N ARG A 230 -4.36 35.66 2.65
CA ARG A 230 -4.12 34.70 3.74
C ARG A 230 -3.09 35.27 4.72
N MET A 231 -1.99 35.83 4.23
CA MET A 231 -0.94 36.40 5.09
C MET A 231 -1.46 37.60 5.88
N GLN A 232 -2.24 38.48 5.25
CA GLN A 232 -2.91 39.61 5.90
C GLN A 232 -3.89 39.14 6.99
N ALA A 233 -4.72 38.11 6.70
CA ALA A 233 -5.64 37.54 7.67
C ALA A 233 -4.89 36.90 8.87
N LYS A 234 -3.77 36.20 8.61
CA LYS A 234 -2.90 35.64 9.66
C LYS A 234 -2.33 36.76 10.57
N ALA A 235 -1.82 37.85 9.96
CA ALA A 235 -1.28 38.99 10.68
C ALA A 235 -2.36 39.75 11.49
N ALA A 236 -3.59 39.85 10.96
CA ALA A 236 -4.74 40.47 11.64
C ALA A 236 -5.37 39.59 12.72
N GLY A 237 -4.93 38.34 12.89
CA GLY A 237 -5.51 37.38 13.84
C GLY A 237 -6.89 36.81 13.39
N ASP A 238 -7.30 37.05 12.14
CA ASP A 238 -8.50 36.43 11.56
C ASP A 238 -8.25 34.98 11.18
N LYS A 239 -8.36 34.10 12.20
CA LYS A 239 -8.11 32.66 12.06
C LYS A 239 -9.07 31.98 11.07
N VAL A 240 -10.31 32.47 10.97
CA VAL A 240 -11.32 31.86 10.11
C VAL A 240 -10.93 32.05 8.64
N THR A 241 -10.68 33.29 8.23
CA THR A 241 -10.23 33.60 6.86
C THR A 241 -8.87 32.99 6.55
N ALA A 242 -7.91 33.08 7.48
CA ALA A 242 -6.56 32.53 7.30
C ALA A 242 -6.59 31.01 7.10
N ASN A 243 -7.40 30.26 7.88
CA ASN A 243 -7.54 28.80 7.75
C ASN A 243 -8.28 28.42 6.46
N ALA A 244 -9.33 29.13 6.09
CA ALA A 244 -10.05 28.88 4.85
C ALA A 244 -9.13 29.09 3.63
N LEU A 245 -8.40 30.18 3.58
CA LEU A 245 -7.45 30.47 2.49
C LEU A 245 -6.23 29.54 2.51
N LYS A 246 -5.76 29.08 3.69
CA LYS A 246 -4.73 28.05 3.79
C LYS A 246 -5.16 26.77 3.10
N LEU A 247 -6.42 26.38 3.25
CA LEU A 247 -6.96 25.21 2.58
C LEU A 247 -6.90 25.37 1.05
N VAL A 248 -7.29 26.54 0.52
CA VAL A 248 -7.20 26.83 -0.91
C VAL A 248 -5.75 26.74 -1.41
N CYS A 249 -4.82 27.41 -0.73
CA CYS A 249 -3.41 27.42 -1.12
C CYS A 249 -2.82 26.00 -1.18
N ASN A 250 -3.10 25.17 -0.18
CA ASN A 250 -2.57 23.81 -0.13
C ASN A 250 -3.28 22.87 -1.13
N THR A 251 -4.59 23.05 -1.34
CA THR A 251 -5.38 22.23 -2.27
C THR A 251 -5.00 22.50 -3.72
N THR A 252 -4.61 23.72 -4.06
CA THR A 252 -4.20 24.12 -5.43
C THR A 252 -3.13 23.17 -5.96
N TYR A 253 -2.04 22.97 -5.24
CA TYR A 253 -0.98 22.05 -5.64
C TYR A 253 -1.50 20.62 -5.87
N GLY A 254 -2.29 20.07 -4.92
CA GLY A 254 -2.85 18.72 -5.06
C GLY A 254 -3.79 18.57 -6.26
N CYS A 255 -4.40 19.68 -6.74
CA CYS A 255 -5.27 19.67 -7.90
C CYS A 255 -4.52 19.68 -9.23
N LEU A 256 -3.27 20.16 -9.29
CA LEU A 256 -2.48 20.23 -10.53
C LEU A 256 -2.29 18.86 -11.19
N LEU A 257 -2.19 17.79 -10.41
CA LEU A 257 -2.04 16.42 -10.90
C LEU A 257 -3.34 15.61 -10.92
N ASN A 258 -4.47 16.23 -10.58
CA ASN A 258 -5.78 15.58 -10.58
C ASN A 258 -6.53 15.88 -11.90
N LYS A 259 -6.50 14.93 -12.83
CA LYS A 259 -7.15 15.06 -14.16
C LYS A 259 -8.67 15.31 -14.15
N TYR A 260 -9.33 15.16 -13.02
CA TYR A 260 -10.76 15.43 -12.85
C TYR A 260 -11.04 16.81 -12.25
N ASN A 261 -10.01 17.63 -12.04
CA ASN A 261 -10.13 18.99 -11.51
C ASN A 261 -9.83 20.02 -12.59
N ASP A 262 -10.55 21.14 -12.57
CA ASP A 262 -10.37 22.22 -13.55
C ASP A 262 -8.99 22.89 -13.48
N LEU A 263 -8.25 22.69 -12.37
CA LEU A 263 -6.86 23.15 -12.21
C LEU A 263 -5.82 22.16 -12.78
N PHE A 264 -6.23 21.03 -13.35
CA PHE A 264 -5.31 20.03 -13.87
C PHE A 264 -4.29 20.64 -14.82
N ASP A 265 -3.02 20.58 -14.44
CA ASP A 265 -1.88 21.06 -15.22
C ASP A 265 -0.66 20.20 -14.88
N PRO A 266 -0.44 19.13 -15.63
CA PRO A 266 0.57 18.13 -15.28
C PRO A 266 1.99 18.68 -15.33
N LEU A 267 2.32 19.57 -16.28
CA LEU A 267 3.64 20.21 -16.35
C LEU A 267 3.92 21.00 -15.07
N MET A 268 2.99 21.88 -14.67
CA MET A 268 3.15 22.69 -13.46
C MET A 268 3.20 21.83 -12.20
N GLY A 269 2.31 20.82 -12.09
CA GLY A 269 2.30 19.90 -10.97
C GLY A 269 3.60 19.10 -10.82
N ARG A 270 4.16 18.61 -11.93
CA ARG A 270 5.46 17.91 -11.93
C ARG A 270 6.61 18.86 -11.57
N SER A 271 6.59 20.07 -12.14
CA SER A 271 7.61 21.08 -11.85
C SER A 271 7.63 21.48 -10.37
N VAL A 272 6.47 21.66 -9.74
CA VAL A 272 6.38 21.90 -8.29
C VAL A 272 6.98 20.73 -7.49
N CYS A 273 6.59 19.49 -7.81
CA CYS A 273 7.08 18.31 -7.11
C CYS A 273 8.60 18.15 -7.21
N ILE A 274 9.13 18.29 -8.42
CA ILE A 274 10.55 18.04 -8.69
C ILE A 274 11.40 19.19 -8.17
N SER A 275 11.02 20.45 -8.47
CA SER A 275 11.78 21.60 -7.97
C SER A 275 11.83 21.67 -6.45
N GLY A 276 10.70 21.35 -5.78
CA GLY A 276 10.70 21.26 -4.31
C GLY A 276 11.67 20.24 -3.76
N GLN A 277 11.80 19.08 -4.38
CA GLN A 277 12.78 18.08 -3.99
C GLN A 277 14.21 18.55 -4.24
N LEU A 278 14.46 19.18 -5.39
CA LEU A 278 15.81 19.65 -5.75
C LEU A 278 16.31 20.74 -4.79
N TYR A 279 15.46 21.69 -4.43
CA TYR A 279 15.81 22.76 -3.48
C TYR A 279 16.15 22.21 -2.08
N LEU A 280 15.34 21.29 -1.56
CA LEU A 280 15.60 20.70 -0.23
C LEU A 280 16.80 19.77 -0.23
N LEU A 281 17.00 19.01 -1.30
CA LEU A 281 18.18 18.15 -1.44
C LEU A 281 19.45 19.00 -1.52
N GLU A 282 19.43 20.07 -2.31
CA GLU A 282 20.53 21.03 -2.41
C GLU A 282 20.89 21.62 -1.04
N LEU A 283 19.90 22.10 -0.27
CA LEU A 283 20.12 22.67 1.07
C LEU A 283 20.73 21.62 2.01
N ALA A 284 20.17 20.40 2.02
CA ALA A 284 20.66 19.33 2.88
C ALA A 284 22.10 18.90 2.54
N GLU A 285 22.40 18.75 1.26
CA GLU A 285 23.75 18.40 0.79
C GLU A 285 24.74 19.55 1.04
N HIS A 286 24.33 20.80 0.83
CA HIS A 286 25.17 21.97 1.11
C HIS A 286 25.55 22.02 2.60
N CYS A 287 24.57 21.89 3.51
CA CYS A 287 24.86 21.83 4.95
C CYS A 287 25.77 20.65 5.31
N TYR A 288 25.51 19.47 4.75
CA TYR A 288 26.30 18.26 5.04
C TYR A 288 27.75 18.35 4.56
N GLN A 289 27.98 18.94 3.39
CA GLN A 289 29.34 19.05 2.81
C GLN A 289 30.18 20.17 3.46
N GLU A 290 29.54 21.26 3.88
CA GLU A 290 30.24 22.42 4.39
C GLU A 290 30.45 22.42 5.92
N ILE A 291 29.65 21.68 6.68
CA ILE A 291 29.71 21.66 8.14
C ILE A 291 30.23 20.30 8.61
N GLU A 292 31.47 20.26 9.10
CA GLU A 292 32.10 19.04 9.57
C GLU A 292 31.35 18.38 10.73
N GLY A 293 30.99 17.10 10.59
CA GLY A 293 30.27 16.34 11.60
C GLY A 293 28.80 16.70 11.77
N LEU A 294 28.22 17.46 10.82
CA LEU A 294 26.78 17.62 10.72
C LEU A 294 26.09 16.31 10.29
N ARG A 295 24.94 16.02 10.86
CA ARG A 295 24.08 14.91 10.46
C ARG A 295 22.74 15.43 9.99
N ILE A 296 22.26 14.97 8.83
CA ILE A 296 20.86 15.16 8.42
C ILE A 296 20.03 14.14 9.20
N VAL A 297 19.22 14.59 10.15
CA VAL A 297 18.35 13.74 10.97
C VAL A 297 17.09 13.37 10.22
N GLN A 298 16.48 14.36 9.54
CA GLN A 298 15.34 14.18 8.64
C GLN A 298 15.46 15.06 7.41
N LEU A 299 14.88 14.58 6.32
CA LEU A 299 14.56 15.35 5.12
C LEU A 299 13.12 15.04 4.75
N ASN A 300 12.25 16.02 4.96
CA ASN A 300 10.82 15.92 4.68
C ASN A 300 10.46 16.65 3.40
N THR A 301 9.18 16.61 3.01
CA THR A 301 8.67 17.29 1.81
C THR A 301 8.72 18.81 1.87
N ASP A 302 8.93 19.39 3.04
CA ASP A 302 8.84 20.82 3.32
C ASP A 302 9.97 21.36 4.21
N GLY A 303 10.94 20.53 4.61
CA GLY A 303 12.05 21.00 5.46
C GLY A 303 13.12 19.95 5.71
N ILE A 304 14.18 20.38 6.39
CA ILE A 304 15.29 19.56 6.83
C ILE A 304 15.46 19.69 8.35
N MET A 305 15.84 18.60 8.99
CA MET A 305 16.25 18.61 10.41
C MET A 305 17.71 18.21 10.48
N VAL A 306 18.52 19.05 11.07
CA VAL A 306 19.98 18.87 11.15
C VAL A 306 20.45 18.81 12.60
N GLU A 307 21.47 18.01 12.86
CA GLU A 307 22.18 17.94 14.13
C GLU A 307 23.65 18.28 13.91
N CYS A 308 24.15 19.29 14.61
CA CYS A 308 25.56 19.68 14.51
C CYS A 308 26.10 20.24 15.85
N ASN A 309 27.40 20.58 15.89
CA ASN A 309 27.97 21.28 17.01
C ASN A 309 27.37 22.70 17.12
N LYS A 310 27.08 23.15 18.33
CA LYS A 310 26.57 24.51 18.59
C LYS A 310 27.53 25.61 18.15
N LYS A 311 28.83 25.34 18.13
CA LYS A 311 29.85 26.28 17.61
C LYS A 311 29.74 26.52 16.11
N ASP A 312 29.13 25.60 15.37
CA ASP A 312 28.94 25.64 13.90
C ASP A 312 27.57 26.21 13.51
N TYR A 313 26.75 26.60 14.48
CA TYR A 313 25.41 27.16 14.27
C TYR A 313 25.43 28.44 13.42
N ASP A 314 26.39 29.33 13.60
CA ASP A 314 26.51 30.54 12.76
C ASP A 314 26.72 30.18 11.30
N LYS A 315 27.50 29.13 11.01
CA LYS A 315 27.71 28.63 9.62
C LYS A 315 26.44 28.01 9.04
N LEU A 316 25.67 27.25 9.84
CA LEU A 316 24.37 26.74 9.44
C LEU A 316 23.42 27.89 9.06
N THR A 317 23.33 28.91 9.93
CA THR A 317 22.49 30.08 9.71
C THR A 317 22.91 30.86 8.42
N GLU A 318 24.24 30.97 8.17
CA GLU A 318 24.75 31.61 6.94
C GLU A 318 24.33 30.84 5.69
N ILE A 319 24.44 29.51 5.68
CA ILE A 319 24.00 28.68 4.55
C ILE A 319 22.47 28.80 4.35
N CYS A 320 21.68 28.71 5.40
CA CYS A 320 20.24 28.89 5.35
C CYS A 320 19.85 30.27 4.81
N LYS A 321 20.52 31.33 5.27
CA LYS A 321 20.29 32.70 4.81
C LYS A 321 20.64 32.87 3.32
N GLU A 322 21.80 32.36 2.86
CA GLU A 322 22.16 32.38 1.44
C GLU A 322 21.10 31.68 0.59
N TRP A 323 20.66 30.50 1.06
CA TRP A 323 19.62 29.75 0.37
C TRP A 323 18.30 30.53 0.29
N GLN A 324 17.86 31.18 1.38
CA GLN A 324 16.65 32.03 1.42
C GLN A 324 16.77 33.22 0.44
N GLU A 325 17.89 33.96 0.50
CA GLU A 325 18.13 35.13 -0.35
C GLU A 325 18.12 34.76 -1.85
N ARG A 326 18.71 33.60 -2.21
CA ARG A 326 18.81 33.13 -3.58
C ARG A 326 17.50 32.56 -4.10
N THR A 327 16.77 31.81 -3.28
CA THR A 327 15.56 31.09 -3.70
C THR A 327 14.29 31.91 -3.53
N GLY A 328 14.29 32.90 -2.62
CA GLY A 328 13.12 33.68 -2.25
C GLY A 328 12.17 32.97 -1.30
N PHE A 329 12.54 31.79 -0.76
CA PHE A 329 11.78 31.11 0.28
C PHE A 329 12.19 31.57 1.66
N ASP A 330 11.25 31.47 2.62
CA ASP A 330 11.53 31.73 4.03
C ASP A 330 11.64 30.39 4.78
N LEU A 331 12.66 30.24 5.66
CA LEU A 331 12.81 29.14 6.58
C LEU A 331 12.27 29.55 7.95
N GLU A 332 11.43 28.70 8.52
CA GLU A 332 10.95 28.80 9.91
C GLU A 332 11.77 27.80 10.75
N GLU A 333 12.65 28.32 11.61
CA GLU A 333 13.50 27.50 12.47
C GLU A 333 12.79 27.12 13.76
N ASP A 334 12.79 25.83 14.11
CA ASP A 334 12.41 25.30 15.41
C ASP A 334 13.63 24.57 16.05
N THR A 335 13.99 24.91 17.28
CA THR A 335 14.99 24.16 18.05
C THR A 335 14.36 22.90 18.65
N VAL A 336 15.07 21.78 18.60
CA VAL A 336 14.64 20.50 19.18
C VAL A 336 15.61 20.10 20.28
N VAL A 337 15.09 19.88 21.50
CA VAL A 337 15.91 19.47 22.66
C VAL A 337 15.91 17.98 22.91
N LYS A 338 14.90 17.26 22.34
CA LYS A 338 14.81 15.80 22.40
C LYS A 338 14.04 15.28 21.21
N ILE A 339 14.50 14.18 20.63
CA ILE A 339 13.77 13.47 19.57
C ILE A 339 13.83 11.96 19.79
N ALA A 340 12.71 11.30 19.56
CA ALA A 340 12.60 9.86 19.40
C ALA A 340 11.98 9.56 18.03
N GLN A 341 12.74 8.96 17.15
CA GLN A 341 12.40 8.75 15.75
C GLN A 341 12.54 7.29 15.37
N LYS A 342 11.46 6.67 14.89
CA LYS A 342 11.51 5.36 14.26
C LYS A 342 11.90 5.47 12.79
N ASP A 343 11.22 6.36 12.09
CA ASP A 343 11.37 6.66 10.67
C ASP A 343 10.79 8.05 10.37
N VAL A 344 10.91 8.52 9.13
CA VAL A 344 10.40 9.83 8.69
C VAL A 344 8.91 10.07 8.96
N ASN A 345 8.11 9.00 9.08
CA ASN A 345 6.66 9.08 9.28
C ASN A 345 6.25 8.88 10.76
N ASN A 346 7.14 8.45 11.64
CA ASN A 346 6.84 8.13 13.02
C ASN A 346 7.94 8.67 13.93
N TYR A 347 7.69 9.83 14.50
CA TYR A 347 8.61 10.48 15.44
C TYR A 347 7.88 11.40 16.42
N VAL A 348 8.52 11.67 17.54
CA VAL A 348 8.13 12.72 18.48
C VAL A 348 9.36 13.59 18.79
N GLU A 349 9.19 14.89 18.68
CA GLU A 349 10.18 15.91 19.04
C GLU A 349 9.68 16.74 20.23
N VAL A 350 10.60 17.18 21.07
CA VAL A 350 10.33 18.07 22.18
C VAL A 350 11.10 19.36 21.95
N GLN A 351 10.38 20.47 21.97
CA GLN A 351 10.93 21.82 21.85
C GLN A 351 11.35 22.39 23.22
N PRO A 352 12.15 23.45 23.27
CA PRO A 352 12.40 24.17 24.49
C PRO A 352 11.11 24.55 25.23
N GLY A 353 11.07 24.34 26.56
CA GLY A 353 9.86 24.54 27.35
C GLY A 353 8.92 23.33 27.41
N GLY A 354 9.33 22.17 26.86
CA GLY A 354 8.64 20.89 27.02
C GLY A 354 7.44 20.66 26.06
N LYS A 355 7.24 21.54 25.09
CA LYS A 355 6.19 21.35 24.06
C LYS A 355 6.58 20.20 23.13
N ALA A 356 5.77 19.15 23.10
CA ALA A 356 6.00 18.01 22.24
C ALA A 356 5.15 18.08 20.94
N LYS A 357 5.82 17.86 19.80
CA LYS A 357 5.18 17.58 18.51
C LYS A 357 5.35 16.08 18.18
N ALA A 358 4.29 15.39 17.86
CA ALA A 358 4.32 13.99 17.47
C ALA A 358 3.69 13.79 16.08
N LYS A 359 4.29 12.90 15.27
CA LYS A 359 3.76 12.52 13.95
C LYS A 359 3.71 11.00 13.81
N GLY A 360 2.78 10.55 12.96
CA GLY A 360 2.67 9.17 12.52
C GLY A 360 1.70 8.29 13.27
N GLY A 361 1.32 7.18 12.62
CA GLY A 361 0.28 6.29 13.11
C GLY A 361 0.62 5.55 14.41
N TYR A 362 1.88 5.54 14.82
CA TYR A 362 2.31 4.98 16.11
C TYR A 362 2.01 5.93 17.29
N LEU A 363 2.08 7.24 17.07
CA LEU A 363 2.07 8.25 18.14
C LEU A 363 0.82 9.13 18.18
N VAL A 364 0.15 9.33 17.03
CA VAL A 364 -0.99 10.25 16.93
C VAL A 364 -2.28 9.60 16.42
N LYS A 365 -2.28 8.27 16.22
CA LYS A 365 -3.49 7.57 15.77
C LYS A 365 -4.62 7.77 16.80
N GLY A 366 -5.73 8.36 16.34
CA GLY A 366 -6.87 8.64 17.20
C GLY A 366 -6.74 9.86 18.10
N ILE A 367 -5.57 10.49 18.15
CA ILE A 367 -5.35 11.72 18.90
C ILE A 367 -5.61 12.90 17.96
N ALA A 368 -6.78 13.51 18.06
CA ALA A 368 -7.07 14.76 17.35
C ALA A 368 -6.49 15.97 18.09
N PRO A 369 -6.09 17.04 17.39
CA PRO A 369 -5.96 18.34 18.00
C PRO A 369 -7.28 18.73 18.69
N ALA A 370 -7.19 19.47 19.80
CA ALA A 370 -8.36 19.88 20.56
C ALA A 370 -9.40 20.56 19.66
N GLY A 371 -10.63 20.04 19.64
CA GLY A 371 -11.73 20.54 18.82
C GLY A 371 -11.73 20.11 17.36
N ALA A 372 -10.79 19.29 16.91
CA ALA A 372 -10.79 18.78 15.53
C ALA A 372 -11.61 17.48 15.43
N PHE A 373 -12.39 17.39 14.35
CA PHE A 373 -13.12 16.16 13.99
C PHE A 373 -12.12 15.06 13.57
N ASN A 374 -12.22 13.89 14.22
CA ASN A 374 -11.36 12.75 13.94
C ASN A 374 -12.18 11.44 13.89
N VAL A 375 -11.97 10.66 12.85
CA VAL A 375 -12.61 9.36 12.62
C VAL A 375 -11.64 8.19 12.62
N ASN A 376 -10.55 8.27 13.38
CA ASN A 376 -9.54 7.22 13.47
C ASN A 376 -9.24 6.82 14.92
N ASN A 377 -10.30 6.60 15.70
CA ASN A 377 -10.22 6.35 17.15
C ASN A 377 -10.12 4.85 17.45
N SER A 378 -9.07 4.19 16.97
CA SER A 378 -8.77 2.78 17.30
C SER A 378 -7.47 2.68 18.08
N CYS A 379 -7.48 2.02 19.24
CA CYS A 379 -6.32 1.85 20.13
C CYS A 379 -5.61 3.18 20.45
N VAL A 380 -6.36 4.22 20.75
CA VAL A 380 -5.83 5.57 21.07
C VAL A 380 -4.87 5.49 22.24
N ILE A 381 -5.19 4.69 23.27
CA ILE A 381 -4.37 4.49 24.46
C ILE A 381 -2.93 4.06 24.15
N VAL A 382 -2.76 3.25 23.11
CA VAL A 382 -1.42 2.79 22.71
C VAL A 382 -0.57 3.94 22.16
N ALA A 383 -1.16 4.82 21.34
CA ALA A 383 -0.47 6.01 20.83
C ALA A 383 -0.14 7.00 21.97
N THR A 384 -1.07 7.18 22.88
CA THR A 384 -0.89 8.01 24.10
C THR A 384 0.26 7.48 24.97
N ALA A 385 0.26 6.18 25.25
CA ALA A 385 1.30 5.54 26.06
C ALA A 385 2.70 5.66 25.42
N LEU A 386 2.81 5.51 24.09
CA LEU A 386 4.07 5.71 23.38
C LEU A 386 4.56 7.17 23.49
N LYS A 387 3.65 8.12 23.30
CA LYS A 387 4.00 9.54 23.42
C LYS A 387 4.50 9.87 24.83
N GLU A 388 3.78 9.43 25.88
CA GLU A 388 4.18 9.62 27.26
C GLU A 388 5.54 8.96 27.58
N TYR A 389 5.76 7.75 27.03
CA TYR A 389 7.03 7.04 27.20
C TYR A 389 8.21 7.82 26.61
N PHE A 390 8.11 8.31 25.36
CA PHE A 390 9.23 8.99 24.71
C PHE A 390 9.41 10.44 25.17
N VAL A 391 8.34 11.12 25.56
CA VAL A 391 8.41 12.53 26.04
C VAL A 391 8.81 12.59 27.50
N ASN A 392 8.08 11.87 28.36
CA ASN A 392 8.16 11.99 29.82
C ASN A 392 8.87 10.82 30.51
N GLY A 393 9.21 9.75 29.78
CA GLY A 393 9.80 8.54 30.34
C GLY A 393 8.81 7.67 31.14
N THR A 394 7.51 7.95 31.05
CA THR A 394 6.47 7.19 31.77
C THR A 394 6.37 5.77 31.19
N PRO A 395 6.47 4.71 32.02
CA PRO A 395 6.28 3.36 31.54
C PRO A 395 4.93 3.19 30.83
N VAL A 396 4.90 2.46 29.71
CA VAL A 396 3.65 2.29 28.93
C VAL A 396 2.55 1.60 29.74
N GLU A 397 2.96 0.72 30.67
CA GLU A 397 2.06 0.05 31.60
C GLU A 397 1.32 1.03 32.51
N ASP A 398 2.04 2.03 33.02
CA ASP A 398 1.47 3.00 33.97
C ASP A 398 0.41 3.84 33.26
N THR A 399 0.70 4.34 32.07
CA THR A 399 -0.26 5.10 31.24
C THR A 399 -1.50 4.27 30.91
N ILE A 400 -1.32 3.01 30.48
CA ILE A 400 -2.43 2.14 30.06
C ILE A 400 -3.27 1.72 31.27
N ASN A 401 -2.63 1.37 32.38
CA ASN A 401 -3.33 0.95 33.60
C ASN A 401 -4.14 2.09 34.25
N ALA A 402 -3.62 3.32 34.17
CA ALA A 402 -4.30 4.49 34.71
C ALA A 402 -5.49 4.98 33.89
N CYS A 403 -5.63 4.52 32.63
CA CYS A 403 -6.72 4.97 31.77
C CYS A 403 -8.05 4.26 32.13
N GLU A 404 -9.10 5.06 32.43
CA GLU A 404 -10.46 4.59 32.75
C GLU A 404 -11.44 4.80 31.61
N ASP A 405 -11.04 5.47 30.52
CA ASP A 405 -11.88 5.69 29.34
C ASP A 405 -11.83 4.48 28.40
N ILE A 406 -12.89 3.68 28.38
CA ILE A 406 -12.98 2.45 27.56
C ILE A 406 -12.82 2.74 26.07
N PHE A 407 -13.28 3.91 25.56
CA PHE A 407 -13.22 4.23 24.15
C PHE A 407 -11.77 4.39 23.63
N GLN A 408 -10.80 4.64 24.50
CA GLN A 408 -9.40 4.67 24.13
C GLN A 408 -8.84 3.29 23.79
N PHE A 409 -9.52 2.23 24.22
CA PHE A 409 -9.15 0.83 23.97
C PHE A 409 -9.89 0.23 22.77
N GLN A 410 -10.91 0.87 22.22
CA GLN A 410 -11.72 0.33 21.14
C GLN A 410 -10.91 -0.02 19.89
N ILE A 411 -11.35 -1.08 19.20
CA ILE A 411 -10.84 -1.48 17.88
C ILE A 411 -12.04 -1.60 16.95
N ILE A 412 -11.99 -0.92 15.80
CA ILE A 412 -13.06 -1.04 14.81
C ILE A 412 -12.70 -2.13 13.82
N ALA A 413 -13.35 -3.29 13.98
CA ALA A 413 -13.22 -4.45 13.10
C ALA A 413 -14.12 -4.26 11.86
N LYS A 414 -13.57 -4.48 10.65
CA LYS A 414 -14.31 -4.26 9.40
C LYS A 414 -14.10 -5.41 8.42
N ALA A 415 -15.19 -5.99 7.92
CA ALA A 415 -15.22 -6.80 6.72
C ALA A 415 -15.57 -5.90 5.52
N GLY A 416 -14.58 -5.64 4.63
CA GLY A 416 -14.80 -4.75 3.47
C GLY A 416 -15.76 -5.34 2.44
N ALA A 417 -16.13 -4.57 1.40
CA ALA A 417 -17.14 -4.91 0.40
C ALA A 417 -16.93 -6.25 -0.34
N LYS A 418 -15.68 -6.72 -0.48
CA LYS A 418 -15.36 -8.03 -1.09
C LYS A 418 -15.73 -9.25 -0.22
N TYR A 419 -16.20 -9.03 1.01
CA TYR A 419 -16.62 -10.07 1.92
C TYR A 419 -18.15 -10.01 2.06
N ARG A 420 -18.82 -11.18 1.95
CA ARG A 420 -20.27 -11.27 2.05
C ARG A 420 -20.76 -11.22 3.51
N GLU A 421 -20.00 -11.80 4.44
CA GLU A 421 -20.36 -11.96 5.84
C GLU A 421 -19.15 -11.94 6.77
N ALA A 422 -19.41 -11.77 8.07
CA ALA A 422 -18.46 -11.93 9.15
C ALA A 422 -19.04 -12.81 10.25
N TYR A 423 -18.17 -13.49 11.01
CA TYR A 423 -18.56 -14.26 12.18
C TYR A 423 -17.52 -14.14 13.30
N HIS A 424 -17.99 -14.29 14.51
CA HIS A 424 -17.19 -14.34 15.73
C HIS A 424 -17.11 -15.78 16.24
N LEU A 425 -15.95 -16.24 16.69
CA LEU A 425 -15.84 -17.51 17.37
C LEU A 425 -16.23 -17.32 18.84
N VAL A 426 -17.31 -17.96 19.30
CA VAL A 426 -17.75 -17.98 20.70
C VAL A 426 -17.90 -19.42 21.14
N ASP A 427 -17.22 -19.83 22.20
CA ASP A 427 -17.15 -21.23 22.65
C ASP A 427 -16.71 -22.23 21.56
N GLY A 428 -15.96 -21.75 20.56
CA GLY A 428 -15.52 -22.52 19.40
C GLY A 428 -16.54 -22.59 18.27
N GLU A 429 -17.74 -22.05 18.43
CA GLU A 429 -18.78 -22.00 17.42
C GLU A 429 -18.74 -20.70 16.62
N GLN A 430 -19.17 -20.74 15.36
CA GLN A 430 -19.25 -19.56 14.48
C GLN A 430 -20.58 -18.84 14.70
N VAL A 431 -20.54 -17.69 15.34
CA VAL A 431 -21.70 -16.83 15.56
C VAL A 431 -21.68 -15.71 14.50
N PRO A 432 -22.69 -15.60 13.62
CA PRO A 432 -22.78 -14.52 12.65
C PRO A 432 -22.79 -13.16 13.34
N VAL A 433 -22.06 -12.20 12.78
CA VAL A 433 -22.00 -10.81 13.27
C VAL A 433 -22.07 -9.84 12.11
N GLN A 434 -22.40 -8.58 12.40
CA GLN A 434 -22.39 -7.52 11.37
C GLN A 434 -20.97 -7.28 10.80
N LYS A 435 -20.89 -6.57 9.66
CA LYS A 435 -19.60 -6.37 8.96
C LYS A 435 -18.69 -5.35 9.64
N VAL A 436 -19.26 -4.43 10.40
CA VAL A 436 -18.51 -3.45 11.19
C VAL A 436 -18.85 -3.64 12.66
N ASN A 437 -17.84 -3.84 13.49
CA ASN A 437 -18.03 -4.07 14.92
C ASN A 437 -17.00 -3.27 15.72
N ARG A 438 -17.42 -2.72 16.86
CA ARG A 438 -16.50 -2.28 17.91
C ARG A 438 -16.16 -3.47 18.78
N VAL A 439 -14.86 -3.69 18.97
CA VAL A 439 -14.36 -4.79 19.76
C VAL A 439 -13.29 -4.34 20.75
N TYR A 440 -13.18 -5.09 21.84
CA TYR A 440 -12.17 -4.90 22.87
C TYR A 440 -11.45 -6.22 23.13
N ALA A 441 -10.19 -6.16 23.56
CA ALA A 441 -9.49 -7.34 24.08
C ALA A 441 -10.16 -7.79 25.39
N THR A 442 -10.33 -9.10 25.57
CA THR A 442 -10.89 -9.68 26.79
C THR A 442 -10.04 -10.84 27.30
N ALA A 443 -10.03 -11.04 28.61
CA ALA A 443 -9.40 -12.20 29.24
C ALA A 443 -10.28 -13.46 29.16
N ASP A 444 -11.56 -13.31 28.77
CA ASP A 444 -12.51 -14.42 28.65
C ASP A 444 -12.23 -15.23 27.39
N THR A 445 -11.69 -16.42 27.58
CA THR A 445 -11.26 -17.34 26.50
C THR A 445 -12.41 -17.97 25.70
N ARG A 446 -13.67 -17.80 26.13
CA ARG A 446 -14.83 -18.21 25.35
C ARG A 446 -14.95 -17.42 24.06
N TYR A 447 -14.54 -16.15 24.06
CA TYR A 447 -14.52 -15.28 22.90
C TYR A 447 -13.22 -15.44 22.12
N GLY A 448 -13.29 -15.84 20.87
CA GLY A 448 -12.16 -15.93 19.95
C GLY A 448 -12.03 -14.71 19.05
N LYS A 449 -11.49 -14.91 17.87
CA LYS A 449 -11.32 -13.86 16.83
C LYS A 449 -12.55 -13.72 15.96
N LEU A 450 -12.64 -12.57 15.29
CA LEU A 450 -13.59 -12.35 14.19
C LEU A 450 -12.97 -12.79 12.85
N PHE A 451 -13.82 -13.37 12.03
CA PHE A 451 -13.48 -13.82 10.68
C PHE A 451 -14.40 -13.15 9.66
N LYS A 452 -13.94 -13.13 8.42
CA LYS A 452 -14.67 -12.59 7.26
C LYS A 452 -14.64 -13.61 6.13
N VAL A 453 -15.75 -13.76 5.40
CA VAL A 453 -15.94 -14.74 4.32
C VAL A 453 -15.99 -14.00 2.99
N LYS A 454 -15.12 -14.36 2.05
CA LYS A 454 -15.11 -13.76 0.72
C LYS A 454 -16.37 -14.10 -0.07
N ALA A 455 -16.91 -13.09 -0.78
CA ALA A 455 -18.08 -13.30 -1.64
C ALA A 455 -17.79 -14.15 -2.88
N GLU A 456 -16.54 -14.13 -3.37
CA GLU A 456 -16.15 -14.77 -4.64
C GLU A 456 -15.96 -16.29 -4.53
N ASN A 457 -15.43 -16.79 -3.40
CA ASN A 457 -14.99 -18.19 -3.29
C ASN A 457 -15.16 -18.79 -1.88
N ASP A 458 -15.96 -18.18 -1.03
CA ASP A 458 -16.24 -18.58 0.35
C ASP A 458 -14.99 -18.74 1.27
N ALA A 459 -13.85 -18.31 0.79
CA ALA A 459 -12.63 -18.40 1.59
C ALA A 459 -12.72 -17.51 2.83
N THR A 460 -12.42 -18.10 3.98
CA THR A 460 -12.39 -17.40 5.27
C THR A 460 -11.05 -16.76 5.53
N ALA A 461 -11.05 -15.57 6.11
CA ALA A 461 -9.86 -14.89 6.58
C ALA A 461 -10.10 -14.28 7.96
N LYS A 462 -9.10 -14.28 8.82
CA LYS A 462 -9.16 -13.53 10.08
C LYS A 462 -9.27 -12.03 9.79
N ILE A 463 -10.04 -11.31 10.60
CA ILE A 463 -9.94 -9.84 10.58
C ILE A 463 -8.62 -9.48 11.25
N GLU A 464 -7.83 -8.67 10.55
CA GLU A 464 -6.45 -8.36 10.92
C GLU A 464 -6.39 -7.47 12.17
N MET A 465 -5.25 -7.51 12.89
CA MET A 465 -4.95 -6.66 14.05
C MET A 465 -5.87 -6.82 15.28
N LEU A 466 -6.72 -7.83 15.32
CA LEU A 466 -7.55 -8.12 16.49
C LEU A 466 -6.80 -8.96 17.53
N PRO A 467 -7.13 -8.83 18.84
CA PRO A 467 -6.63 -9.71 19.88
C PRO A 467 -7.03 -11.16 19.65
N GLU A 468 -6.35 -12.10 20.30
CA GLU A 468 -6.70 -13.54 20.24
C GLU A 468 -8.09 -13.80 20.83
N HIS A 469 -8.40 -13.09 21.91
CA HIS A 469 -9.69 -13.09 22.57
C HIS A 469 -10.25 -11.68 22.53
N CYS A 470 -11.41 -11.50 21.89
CA CYS A 470 -12.04 -10.18 21.78
C CYS A 470 -13.55 -10.26 21.95
N ILE A 471 -14.11 -9.27 22.60
CA ILE A 471 -15.54 -9.15 22.83
C ILE A 471 -16.09 -7.97 21.99
N ILE A 472 -17.30 -8.16 21.45
CA ILE A 472 -18.00 -7.12 20.67
C ILE A 472 -18.85 -6.28 21.61
N ASP A 473 -18.81 -4.95 21.43
CA ASP A 473 -19.67 -3.99 22.10
C ASP A 473 -20.11 -2.90 21.13
N ASN A 474 -21.15 -3.19 20.37
CA ASN A 474 -21.71 -2.23 19.43
C ASN A 474 -22.66 -1.22 20.13
N ASP A 475 -23.16 -1.53 21.32
CA ASP A 475 -24.20 -0.79 22.03
C ASP A 475 -23.70 -0.06 23.29
N ASN A 476 -22.39 -0.04 23.53
CA ASN A 476 -21.75 0.62 24.66
C ASN A 476 -22.19 0.08 26.04
N HIS A 477 -22.26 -1.23 26.19
CA HIS A 477 -22.65 -1.89 27.45
C HIS A 477 -21.45 -2.26 28.33
N LEU A 478 -20.25 -2.40 27.74
CA LEU A 478 -19.05 -2.79 28.48
C LEU A 478 -18.49 -1.61 29.28
N THR A 479 -17.73 -1.98 30.30
CA THR A 479 -16.96 -1.08 31.15
C THR A 479 -15.47 -1.37 31.03
N ILE A 480 -14.64 -0.50 31.57
CA ILE A 480 -13.18 -0.70 31.54
C ILE A 480 -12.72 -1.99 32.22
N SER A 481 -13.51 -2.51 33.18
CA SER A 481 -13.21 -3.79 33.88
C SER A 481 -13.35 -5.02 32.98
N ASP A 482 -14.05 -4.91 31.84
CA ASP A 482 -14.23 -5.99 30.88
C ASP A 482 -13.07 -6.08 29.87
N VAL A 483 -12.19 -5.07 29.88
CA VAL A 483 -11.07 -4.92 28.93
C VAL A 483 -9.81 -5.56 29.47
N ASP A 484 -9.22 -6.48 28.71
CA ASP A 484 -7.86 -6.97 28.97
C ASP A 484 -6.81 -5.95 28.54
N LYS A 485 -6.36 -5.13 29.48
CA LYS A 485 -5.31 -4.11 29.25
C LYS A 485 -3.97 -4.71 28.85
N SER A 486 -3.70 -6.02 29.15
CA SER A 486 -2.42 -6.68 28.83
C SER A 486 -2.13 -6.72 27.33
N PHE A 487 -3.14 -6.90 26.50
CA PHE A 487 -3.04 -6.86 25.04
C PHE A 487 -2.49 -5.51 24.55
N TYR A 488 -2.99 -4.41 25.09
CA TYR A 488 -2.59 -3.06 24.70
C TYR A 488 -1.20 -2.72 25.21
N ILE A 489 -0.84 -3.20 26.40
CA ILE A 489 0.52 -3.09 26.98
C ILE A 489 1.51 -3.81 26.07
N ASP A 490 1.21 -5.06 25.67
CA ASP A 490 2.08 -5.83 24.77
C ASP A 490 2.23 -5.16 23.41
N MET A 491 1.14 -4.59 22.88
CA MET A 491 1.17 -3.81 21.64
C MET A 491 2.04 -2.57 21.79
N ALA A 492 1.91 -1.82 22.89
CA ALA A 492 2.71 -0.65 23.17
C ALA A 492 4.20 -1.00 23.30
N LYS A 493 4.53 -2.03 24.07
CA LYS A 493 5.91 -2.53 24.22
C LYS A 493 6.52 -2.95 22.88
N LYS A 494 5.75 -3.65 22.05
CA LYS A 494 6.21 -4.00 20.70
C LYS A 494 6.53 -2.77 19.89
N ARG A 495 5.67 -1.74 19.92
CA ARG A 495 5.90 -0.48 19.20
C ARG A 495 7.09 0.32 19.75
N VAL A 496 7.31 0.31 21.07
CA VAL A 496 8.54 0.85 21.68
C VAL A 496 9.76 0.13 21.12
N ASN A 497 9.74 -1.20 21.07
CA ASN A 497 10.84 -1.98 20.48
C ASN A 497 11.07 -1.67 19.00
N ASP A 498 10.00 -1.45 18.23
CA ASP A 498 10.09 -1.04 16.82
C ASP A 498 10.77 0.35 16.69
N PHE A 499 10.50 1.29 17.61
CA PHE A 499 11.18 2.57 17.66
C PHE A 499 12.66 2.42 18.02
N LEU A 500 12.97 1.57 19.00
CA LEU A 500 14.34 1.31 19.44
C LEU A 500 15.17 0.48 18.47
N GLY A 501 14.56 0.01 17.37
CA GLY A 501 15.23 -0.90 16.43
C GLY A 501 15.55 -2.27 17.04
N VAL A 502 14.99 -2.56 18.21
CA VAL A 502 15.13 -3.84 18.87
C VAL A 502 14.28 -4.84 18.10
N LYS A 503 14.94 -5.66 17.28
CA LYS A 503 14.24 -6.79 16.65
C LYS A 503 13.69 -7.66 17.78
N PRO A 504 12.38 -7.96 17.80
CA PRO A 504 11.85 -8.86 18.79
C PRO A 504 12.71 -10.13 18.72
N GLU A 505 13.29 -10.54 19.84
CA GLU A 505 13.77 -11.92 19.96
C GLU A 505 12.61 -12.76 19.45
N LYS A 506 12.85 -13.56 18.41
CA LYS A 506 11.82 -14.48 17.93
C LYS A 506 11.40 -15.28 19.15
N LYS A 507 10.27 -14.90 19.75
CA LYS A 507 9.65 -15.70 20.80
C LYS A 507 9.35 -17.03 20.14
N THR A 508 10.28 -17.97 20.26
CA THR A 508 9.92 -19.38 20.21
C THR A 508 8.74 -19.51 21.18
N ARG A 509 7.58 -19.85 20.65
CA ARG A 509 6.39 -20.17 21.45
C ARG A 509 6.78 -21.31 22.41
N ARG A 510 7.37 -20.94 23.53
CA ARG A 510 7.46 -21.82 24.70
C ARG A 510 6.07 -21.83 25.32
N THR A 511 5.22 -22.69 24.83
CA THR A 511 4.17 -23.26 25.66
C THR A 511 4.86 -23.84 26.90
N LYS A 512 4.66 -23.17 28.05
CA LYS A 512 4.98 -23.76 29.36
C LYS A 512 4.14 -25.03 29.54
N LYS A 513 4.66 -26.16 29.07
CA LYS A 513 4.34 -27.46 29.60
C LYS A 513 5.55 -27.87 30.41
N MET A 514 5.37 -27.99 31.73
CA MET A 514 6.39 -28.47 32.64
C MET A 514 6.98 -29.79 32.13
N ALA A 515 8.29 -29.83 32.07
CA ALA A 515 9.13 -30.78 31.38
C ALA A 515 9.17 -32.14 32.08
N THR A 516 9.13 -33.12 31.22
CA THR A 516 10.10 -34.23 31.28
C THR A 516 10.90 -34.14 29.98
N THR A 517 12.19 -33.96 30.07
CA THR A 517 13.16 -33.87 28.97
C THR A 517 13.18 -35.22 28.23
N LYS A 518 12.39 -35.28 27.14
CA LYS A 518 12.58 -36.27 26.08
C LYS A 518 13.20 -35.55 24.91
N THR A 519 14.47 -35.79 24.62
CA THR A 519 15.18 -35.31 23.43
C THR A 519 14.38 -35.72 22.19
N GLU A 520 14.01 -34.75 21.34
CA GLU A 520 13.26 -35.03 20.12
C GLU A 520 14.16 -35.77 19.13
N ASN A 521 13.66 -36.84 18.53
CA ASN A 521 14.38 -37.58 17.51
C ASN A 521 14.37 -36.88 16.15
N VAL A 522 15.22 -37.34 15.22
CA VAL A 522 15.36 -36.77 13.89
C VAL A 522 14.05 -36.67 13.13
N TYR A 523 13.15 -37.64 13.29
CA TYR A 523 11.84 -37.65 12.60
C TYR A 523 10.90 -36.57 13.13
N GLN A 524 10.85 -36.35 14.45
CA GLN A 524 10.06 -35.29 15.07
C GLN A 524 10.57 -33.92 14.67
N LYS A 525 11.89 -33.73 14.61
CA LYS A 525 12.52 -32.53 14.12
C LYS A 525 12.26 -32.31 12.64
N LEU A 526 12.29 -33.36 11.83
CA LEU A 526 12.04 -33.27 10.39
C LEU A 526 10.59 -32.88 10.06
N ILE A 527 9.60 -33.39 10.82
CA ILE A 527 8.21 -32.96 10.71
C ILE A 527 8.09 -31.44 10.95
N LYS A 528 8.73 -30.93 11.99
CA LYS A 528 8.77 -29.49 12.26
C LYS A 528 9.42 -28.68 11.14
N ALA A 529 10.49 -29.22 10.54
CA ALA A 529 11.16 -28.59 9.42
C ALA A 529 10.23 -28.48 8.20
N ARG A 530 9.48 -29.54 7.91
CA ARG A 530 8.49 -29.57 6.84
C ARG A 530 7.36 -28.56 7.10
N GLU A 531 6.79 -28.52 8.30
CA GLU A 531 5.77 -27.54 8.67
C GLU A 531 6.27 -26.08 8.55
N GLN A 532 7.49 -25.82 8.99
CA GLN A 532 8.08 -24.48 8.89
C GLN A 532 8.36 -24.07 7.45
N PHE A 533 8.81 -25.01 6.60
CA PHE A 533 9.03 -24.74 5.18
C PHE A 533 7.72 -24.49 4.44
N LEU A 534 6.68 -25.25 4.75
CA LEU A 534 5.34 -25.09 4.17
C LEU A 534 4.72 -23.72 4.49
N ASN A 535 5.04 -23.16 5.67
CA ASN A 535 4.60 -21.84 6.11
C ASN A 535 5.54 -20.69 5.69
N ALA A 536 6.68 -21.01 5.07
CA ALA A 536 7.62 -20.02 4.55
C ALA A 536 7.14 -19.52 3.18
N ASP A 537 7.22 -18.20 2.97
CA ASP A 537 6.91 -17.58 1.66
C ASP A 537 8.09 -17.74 0.69
N VAL A 538 8.27 -18.97 0.19
CA VAL A 538 9.31 -19.29 -0.80
C VAL A 538 8.72 -19.17 -2.20
N GLN A 539 9.28 -18.28 -3.02
CA GLN A 539 8.80 -18.02 -4.37
C GLN A 539 9.50 -18.94 -5.38
N LYS A 540 8.73 -19.47 -6.36
CA LYS A 540 9.25 -20.25 -7.47
C LYS A 540 9.84 -19.32 -8.54
N THR A 541 11.16 -19.28 -8.68
CA THR A 541 11.85 -18.44 -9.69
C THR A 541 12.07 -19.17 -11.01
N GLY A 542 12.24 -20.49 -10.99
CA GLY A 542 12.41 -21.31 -12.18
C GLY A 542 11.21 -21.29 -13.11
N LYS A 543 11.43 -21.20 -14.42
CA LYS A 543 10.39 -21.21 -15.44
C LYS A 543 10.71 -22.25 -16.50
N ASN A 544 9.84 -23.23 -16.71
CA ASN A 544 9.92 -24.11 -17.87
C ASN A 544 9.21 -23.44 -19.05
N MET A 545 10.00 -22.96 -20.02
CA MET A 545 9.48 -22.24 -21.21
C MET A 545 8.72 -23.13 -22.17
N HIS A 546 8.93 -24.47 -22.14
CA HIS A 546 8.27 -25.41 -23.04
C HIS A 546 6.90 -25.89 -22.49
N LEU A 547 6.79 -26.00 -21.17
CA LEU A 547 5.60 -26.53 -20.51
C LEU A 547 4.83 -25.48 -19.70
N SER A 548 5.29 -24.22 -19.73
CA SER A 548 4.64 -23.03 -19.13
C SER A 548 4.32 -23.13 -17.64
N PHE A 549 5.13 -23.87 -16.85
CA PHE A 549 4.98 -23.91 -15.40
C PHE A 549 6.20 -23.36 -14.68
N LYS A 550 6.00 -22.91 -13.41
CA LYS A 550 7.06 -22.47 -12.50
C LYS A 550 7.47 -23.60 -11.56
N TYR A 551 8.74 -23.69 -11.26
CA TYR A 551 9.31 -24.67 -10.33
C TYR A 551 10.31 -23.98 -9.38
N PHE A 552 10.62 -24.66 -8.28
CA PHE A 552 11.64 -24.19 -7.36
C PHE A 552 13.04 -24.45 -7.91
N GLU A 553 13.86 -23.44 -8.02
CA GLU A 553 15.29 -23.61 -8.22
C GLU A 553 15.96 -24.00 -6.89
N LEU A 554 17.19 -24.52 -6.97
CA LEU A 554 17.95 -24.86 -5.75
C LEU A 554 18.19 -23.63 -4.86
N ASP A 555 18.36 -22.47 -5.47
CA ASP A 555 18.59 -21.19 -4.81
C ASP A 555 17.32 -20.66 -4.10
N ASP A 556 16.15 -21.11 -4.49
CA ASP A 556 14.88 -20.79 -3.79
C ASP A 556 14.77 -21.62 -2.50
N ILE A 557 15.20 -22.88 -2.53
CA ILE A 557 14.99 -23.85 -1.43
C ILE A 557 16.07 -23.72 -0.36
N VAL A 558 17.35 -23.73 -0.76
CA VAL A 558 18.49 -23.93 0.16
C VAL A 558 18.61 -22.85 1.23
N PRO A 559 18.45 -21.54 0.96
CA PRO A 559 18.58 -20.51 2.00
C PRO A 559 17.54 -20.69 3.12
N THR A 560 16.29 -20.94 2.74
CA THR A 560 15.19 -21.15 3.70
C THR A 560 15.34 -22.48 4.43
N ALA A 561 15.69 -23.56 3.73
CA ALA A 561 15.93 -24.88 4.31
C ALA A 561 17.09 -24.84 5.32
N THR A 562 18.21 -24.20 4.98
CA THR A 562 19.37 -24.07 5.86
C THR A 562 19.01 -23.35 7.16
N ARG A 563 18.25 -22.24 7.07
CA ARG A 563 17.79 -21.51 8.24
C ARG A 563 16.90 -22.38 9.13
N ILE A 564 15.92 -23.07 8.54
CA ILE A 564 14.97 -23.93 9.27
C ILE A 564 15.69 -25.09 9.94
N PHE A 565 16.58 -25.79 9.23
CA PHE A 565 17.35 -26.89 9.76
C PHE A 565 18.26 -26.45 10.92
N SER A 566 18.92 -25.31 10.77
CA SER A 566 19.74 -24.73 11.85
C SER A 566 18.92 -24.40 13.10
N GLU A 567 17.72 -23.79 12.93
CA GLU A 567 16.83 -23.43 14.04
C GLU A 567 16.30 -24.65 14.82
N ILE A 568 16.14 -25.81 14.15
CA ILE A 568 15.58 -27.02 14.73
C ILE A 568 16.70 -27.95 15.26
N GLY A 569 17.93 -27.68 14.91
CA GLY A 569 19.07 -28.53 15.24
C GLY A 569 19.15 -29.78 14.36
N LEU A 570 19.07 -29.56 13.03
CA LEU A 570 19.29 -30.55 11.98
C LEU A 570 20.40 -30.09 11.06
N VAL A 571 21.20 -31.02 10.54
CA VAL A 571 22.25 -30.75 9.55
C VAL A 571 22.10 -31.70 8.36
N PRO A 572 21.85 -31.20 7.14
CA PRO A 572 21.83 -32.02 5.94
C PRO A 572 23.25 -32.17 5.38
N ILE A 573 23.69 -33.40 5.18
CA ILE A 573 24.97 -33.76 4.57
C ILE A 573 24.67 -34.44 3.23
N VAL A 574 25.12 -33.82 2.13
CA VAL A 574 24.87 -34.34 0.77
C VAL A 574 26.16 -34.96 0.21
N ASN A 575 26.06 -36.22 -0.26
CA ASN A 575 27.11 -36.98 -0.88
C ASN A 575 26.66 -37.50 -2.25
N PHE A 576 27.62 -37.58 -3.19
CA PHE A 576 27.43 -38.14 -4.53
C PHE A 576 28.43 -39.25 -4.77
N THR A 577 27.96 -40.39 -5.25
CA THR A 577 28.75 -41.44 -5.86
C THR A 577 28.48 -41.51 -7.35
N VAL A 578 29.07 -42.46 -8.06
CA VAL A 578 28.85 -42.61 -9.51
C VAL A 578 27.38 -42.89 -9.85
N ASP A 579 26.66 -43.62 -8.99
CA ASP A 579 25.30 -44.12 -9.28
C ASP A 579 24.25 -43.59 -8.30
N VAL A 580 24.64 -42.93 -7.19
CA VAL A 580 23.73 -42.57 -6.12
C VAL A 580 24.05 -41.20 -5.55
N ALA A 581 22.99 -40.37 -5.37
CA ALA A 581 23.01 -39.16 -4.59
C ALA A 581 22.30 -39.41 -3.24
N THR A 582 22.92 -39.00 -2.15
CA THR A 582 22.39 -39.23 -0.79
C THR A 582 22.41 -37.92 0.00
N MET A 583 21.32 -37.62 0.71
CA MET A 583 21.28 -36.60 1.75
C MET A 583 21.02 -37.28 3.10
N THR A 584 21.97 -37.21 4.01
CA THR A 584 21.81 -37.62 5.39
C THR A 584 21.49 -36.44 6.26
N VAL A 585 20.32 -36.43 6.88
CA VAL A 585 19.92 -35.40 7.86
C VAL A 585 20.27 -35.89 9.23
N VAL A 586 21.14 -35.16 9.93
CA VAL A 586 21.68 -35.52 11.25
C VAL A 586 21.02 -34.65 12.32
N ASN A 587 20.60 -35.27 13.43
CA ASN A 587 20.13 -34.57 14.63
C ASN A 587 21.34 -34.07 15.44
N THR A 588 21.48 -32.73 15.56
CA THR A 588 22.64 -32.17 16.28
C THR A 588 22.68 -32.47 17.79
N ASP A 589 21.51 -32.78 18.39
CA ASP A 589 21.43 -33.15 19.81
C ASP A 589 21.82 -34.62 20.07
N ASN A 590 21.78 -35.46 19.04
CA ASN A 590 22.22 -36.83 19.03
C ASN A 590 22.70 -37.23 17.61
N PRO A 591 23.98 -37.13 17.30
CA PRO A 591 24.53 -37.37 15.96
C PRO A 591 24.32 -38.78 15.39
N GLU A 592 24.04 -39.78 16.25
CA GLU A 592 23.69 -41.14 15.81
C GLU A 592 22.24 -41.25 15.29
N ASP A 593 21.41 -40.27 15.61
CA ASP A 593 20.00 -40.20 15.20
C ASP A 593 19.92 -39.50 13.85
N THR A 594 19.86 -40.27 12.76
CA THR A 594 19.94 -39.78 11.37
C THR A 594 18.84 -40.37 10.52
N VAL A 595 18.51 -39.66 9.42
CA VAL A 595 17.65 -40.16 8.35
C VAL A 595 18.27 -39.86 7.00
N ALA A 596 18.27 -40.84 6.08
CA ALA A 596 18.87 -40.69 4.74
C ALA A 596 17.78 -40.66 3.66
N PHE A 597 17.95 -39.73 2.72
CA PHE A 597 17.19 -39.63 1.47
C PHE A 597 18.12 -40.01 0.32
N ILE A 598 17.69 -40.95 -0.51
CA ILE A 598 18.53 -41.56 -1.54
C ILE A 598 17.83 -41.45 -2.89
N ALA A 599 18.56 -40.99 -3.90
CA ALA A 599 18.07 -40.91 -5.27
C ALA A 599 19.12 -41.52 -6.24
N PRO A 600 18.69 -42.17 -7.35
CA PRO A 600 19.61 -42.56 -8.41
C PRO A 600 20.33 -41.33 -8.97
N PHE A 601 21.64 -41.43 -9.19
CA PHE A 601 22.43 -40.36 -9.77
C PHE A 601 22.99 -40.80 -11.12
N ASN A 602 22.52 -40.11 -12.19
CA ASN A 602 23.07 -40.30 -13.53
C ASN A 602 23.67 -38.99 -14.02
N GLN A 603 24.91 -39.05 -14.45
CA GLN A 603 25.56 -37.89 -15.04
C GLN A 603 24.93 -37.58 -16.39
N ILE A 604 24.47 -36.31 -16.57
CA ILE A 604 23.94 -35.82 -17.84
C ILE A 604 25.09 -35.69 -18.84
N ALA A 605 24.92 -36.22 -20.06
CA ALA A 605 25.92 -36.06 -21.11
C ALA A 605 26.09 -34.57 -21.48
N PRO A 606 27.30 -34.14 -21.88
CA PRO A 606 27.53 -32.78 -22.36
C PRO A 606 26.51 -32.37 -23.45
N ILE A 607 25.96 -31.18 -23.33
CA ILE A 607 25.01 -30.67 -24.32
C ILE A 607 25.73 -30.32 -25.61
N VAL A 608 25.23 -30.88 -26.71
CA VAL A 608 25.70 -30.60 -28.06
C VAL A 608 24.67 -29.73 -28.78
N SER A 609 25.10 -28.60 -29.32
CA SER A 609 24.22 -27.71 -30.08
C SER A 609 23.75 -28.36 -31.38
N ASN A 610 22.65 -27.86 -31.95
CA ASN A 610 22.12 -28.32 -33.25
C ASN A 610 23.09 -28.22 -34.41
N THR A 611 24.23 -27.54 -34.22
CA THR A 611 25.34 -27.39 -35.19
C THR A 611 26.49 -28.37 -34.92
N GLY A 612 26.35 -29.32 -33.98
CA GLY A 612 27.34 -30.31 -33.62
C GLY A 612 28.51 -29.78 -32.75
N LYS A 613 28.43 -28.51 -32.30
CA LYS A 613 29.40 -27.97 -31.35
C LYS A 613 29.01 -28.31 -29.93
N GLN A 614 29.95 -28.82 -29.14
CA GLN A 614 29.75 -29.09 -27.72
C GLN A 614 29.50 -27.75 -26.98
N ALA A 615 28.32 -27.58 -26.38
CA ALA A 615 27.88 -26.36 -25.68
C ALA A 615 28.32 -26.35 -24.22
N THR A 616 28.53 -27.55 -23.62
CA THR A 616 29.04 -27.70 -22.24
C THR A 616 30.18 -28.73 -22.22
N ASN A 617 31.20 -28.52 -21.38
CA ASN A 617 32.21 -29.54 -21.12
C ASN A 617 31.71 -30.55 -20.07
N GLU A 618 32.42 -31.66 -19.86
CA GLU A 618 32.07 -32.73 -18.94
C GLU A 618 31.93 -32.20 -17.49
N MET A 619 32.77 -31.29 -17.08
CA MET A 619 32.76 -30.70 -15.76
C MET A 619 31.52 -29.84 -15.54
N GLN A 620 31.08 -29.08 -16.57
CA GLN A 620 29.85 -28.30 -16.52
C GLN A 620 28.60 -29.20 -16.52
N ALA A 621 28.61 -30.31 -17.27
CA ALA A 621 27.54 -31.29 -17.28
C ALA A 621 27.43 -31.98 -15.92
N LEU A 622 28.54 -32.34 -15.29
CA LEU A 622 28.60 -32.90 -13.94
C LEU A 622 28.07 -31.90 -12.91
N GLY A 623 28.50 -30.63 -12.96
CA GLY A 623 28.01 -29.57 -12.07
C GLY A 623 26.51 -29.36 -12.19
N SER A 624 25.96 -29.38 -13.41
CA SER A 624 24.51 -29.30 -13.66
C SER A 624 23.77 -30.49 -13.07
N SER A 625 24.29 -31.73 -13.24
CA SER A 625 23.71 -32.95 -12.68
C SER A 625 23.66 -32.91 -11.16
N ILE A 626 24.75 -32.45 -10.50
CA ILE A 626 24.84 -32.29 -9.04
C ILE A 626 23.83 -31.26 -8.54
N THR A 627 23.74 -30.10 -9.19
CA THR A 627 22.78 -29.03 -8.81
C THR A 627 21.34 -29.52 -8.94
N TYR A 628 21.03 -30.19 -10.05
CA TYR A 628 19.70 -30.75 -10.31
C TYR A 628 19.30 -31.78 -9.28
N MET A 629 20.17 -32.76 -8.99
CA MET A 629 19.91 -33.83 -8.04
C MET A 629 19.83 -33.33 -6.59
N ARG A 630 20.68 -32.35 -6.24
CA ARG A 630 20.66 -31.72 -4.93
C ARG A 630 19.31 -31.03 -4.65
N ARG A 631 18.68 -30.40 -5.64
CA ARG A 631 17.32 -29.86 -5.54
C ARG A 631 16.32 -30.94 -5.14
N TYR A 632 16.32 -32.09 -5.82
CA TYR A 632 15.39 -33.20 -5.50
C TYR A 632 15.62 -33.78 -4.11
N LEU A 633 16.85 -33.89 -3.66
CA LEU A 633 17.16 -34.35 -2.30
C LEU A 633 16.57 -33.42 -1.23
N TYR A 634 16.66 -32.11 -1.41
CA TYR A 634 16.00 -31.13 -0.54
C TYR A 634 14.48 -31.21 -0.63
N MET A 635 13.92 -31.37 -1.80
CA MET A 635 12.49 -31.54 -1.99
C MET A 635 11.97 -32.78 -1.29
N MET A 636 12.64 -33.92 -1.39
CA MET A 636 12.30 -35.14 -0.65
C MET A 636 12.40 -34.96 0.86
N ALA A 637 13.46 -34.31 1.35
CA ALA A 637 13.64 -34.10 2.78
C ALA A 637 12.55 -33.19 3.36
N LEU A 638 12.14 -32.15 2.62
CA LEU A 638 11.16 -31.17 3.05
C LEU A 638 9.71 -31.48 2.57
N ASP A 639 9.51 -32.60 1.86
CA ASP A 639 8.22 -33.07 1.34
C ASP A 639 7.55 -32.03 0.41
N ILE A 640 8.39 -31.40 -0.45
CA ILE A 640 7.93 -30.38 -1.38
C ILE A 640 7.33 -31.06 -2.62
N CYS A 641 6.04 -30.83 -2.86
CA CYS A 641 5.34 -31.27 -4.06
C CYS A 641 5.36 -30.19 -5.15
N GLU A 642 5.79 -30.56 -6.36
CA GLU A 642 5.60 -29.75 -7.54
C GLU A 642 4.55 -30.40 -8.43
N SER A 643 3.53 -29.63 -8.84
CA SER A 643 2.58 -30.08 -9.86
C SER A 643 3.26 -30.07 -11.23
N ASP A 644 3.73 -31.22 -11.67
CA ASP A 644 4.29 -31.39 -13.00
C ASP A 644 3.14 -31.62 -14.01
N SER A 645 3.24 -31.03 -15.19
CA SER A 645 2.25 -31.29 -16.27
C SER A 645 2.23 -32.77 -16.72
N ILE A 646 3.20 -33.55 -16.30
CA ILE A 646 3.30 -35.00 -16.52
C ILE A 646 2.25 -35.74 -15.67
N ASP A 647 2.00 -35.30 -14.43
CA ASP A 647 1.04 -35.92 -13.51
C ASP A 647 -0.41 -35.81 -14.05
N ALA A 648 -0.72 -34.77 -14.82
CA ALA A 648 -2.04 -34.60 -15.45
C ALA A 648 -2.32 -35.60 -16.57
N ASN A 649 -1.33 -36.37 -17.04
CA ASN A 649 -1.42 -37.34 -18.12
C ASN A 649 -1.19 -38.78 -17.67
N ILE A 650 -0.87 -39.03 -16.41
CA ILE A 650 -0.77 -40.39 -15.86
C ILE A 650 -2.15 -41.03 -15.85
N GLY A 651 -2.28 -42.14 -16.61
CA GLY A 651 -3.53 -42.90 -16.73
C GLY A 651 -4.34 -42.65 -18.02
N LYS A 652 -3.89 -41.79 -18.94
CA LYS A 652 -4.46 -41.73 -20.30
C LYS A 652 -3.69 -42.70 -21.21
N PRO A 653 -4.36 -43.52 -22.03
CA PRO A 653 -3.66 -44.42 -22.94
C PRO A 653 -2.86 -43.62 -23.95
N THR A 654 -1.55 -43.77 -23.93
CA THR A 654 -0.63 -43.20 -24.90
C THR A 654 -0.87 -43.91 -26.24
N PRO A 655 -1.06 -43.23 -27.37
CA PRO A 655 -1.02 -43.87 -28.67
C PRO A 655 0.35 -44.54 -28.89
N ALA A 656 0.37 -45.80 -29.30
CA ALA A 656 1.59 -46.56 -29.52
C ALA A 656 2.50 -45.82 -30.50
N ALA A 657 3.75 -45.58 -30.08
CA ALA A 657 4.79 -45.03 -30.93
C ALA A 657 5.07 -45.98 -32.12
N PRO A 658 5.16 -45.49 -33.36
CA PRO A 658 5.61 -46.31 -34.50
C PRO A 658 7.08 -46.67 -34.31
N ALA A 659 7.43 -47.90 -34.73
CA ALA A 659 8.79 -48.42 -34.64
C ALA A 659 9.76 -47.53 -35.42
N PRO A 660 11.03 -47.48 -35.00
CA PRO A 660 12.04 -46.59 -35.62
C PRO A 660 12.31 -46.99 -37.09
N GLU A 661 11.99 -46.09 -38.01
CA GLU A 661 12.41 -46.17 -39.39
C GLU A 661 13.88 -45.71 -39.53
N ALA A 662 14.61 -46.35 -40.41
CA ALA A 662 15.99 -46.07 -40.74
C ALA A 662 16.19 -44.63 -41.27
N PRO A 663 17.38 -44.04 -41.15
CA PRO A 663 17.63 -42.63 -41.45
C PRO A 663 17.39 -42.30 -42.95
N LYS A 664 16.44 -41.39 -43.20
CA LYS A 664 16.22 -40.80 -44.52
C LYS A 664 17.20 -39.65 -44.79
N ALA A 665 17.60 -39.56 -46.04
CA ALA A 665 18.51 -38.53 -46.57
C ALA A 665 18.00 -37.09 -46.32
N PRO A 666 18.87 -36.05 -46.30
CA PRO A 666 18.47 -34.70 -45.91
C PRO A 666 17.45 -34.08 -46.87
N ALA A 667 16.42 -33.47 -46.28
CA ALA A 667 15.35 -32.80 -46.98
C ALA A 667 15.81 -31.62 -47.86
N THR A 668 15.16 -31.48 -49.03
CA THR A 668 15.41 -30.42 -49.99
C THR A 668 15.00 -29.05 -49.52
N PRO A 669 15.53 -27.93 -50.07
CA PRO A 669 15.18 -26.57 -49.65
C PRO A 669 13.68 -26.21 -49.66
N GLN A 670 12.87 -26.83 -50.54
CA GLN A 670 11.43 -26.60 -50.60
C GLN A 670 10.67 -27.21 -49.41
N GLN A 671 11.04 -28.42 -48.99
CA GLN A 671 10.40 -29.06 -47.83
C GLN A 671 10.77 -28.32 -46.50
N ARG A 672 11.93 -27.63 -46.46
CA ARG A 672 12.25 -26.75 -45.31
C ARG A 672 11.43 -25.46 -45.29
N GLN A 673 10.95 -24.96 -46.45
CA GLN A 673 10.07 -23.80 -46.50
C GLN A 673 8.65 -24.16 -46.08
N GLU A 674 8.14 -25.32 -46.49
CA GLU A 674 6.78 -25.77 -46.07
C GLU A 674 6.71 -26.06 -44.56
N VAL A 675 7.71 -26.74 -43.98
CA VAL A 675 7.78 -26.97 -42.52
C VAL A 675 8.01 -25.66 -41.76
N LYS A 676 8.71 -24.68 -42.35
CA LYS A 676 8.87 -23.35 -41.76
C LYS A 676 7.57 -22.52 -41.82
N GLN A 677 6.74 -22.73 -42.85
CA GLN A 677 5.45 -22.08 -42.94
C GLN A 677 4.41 -22.70 -41.98
N GLU A 678 4.47 -23.99 -41.70
CA GLU A 678 3.63 -24.64 -40.67
C GLU A 678 4.05 -24.29 -39.23
N LEU A 679 5.35 -24.01 -38.97
CA LEU A 679 5.89 -23.63 -37.68
C LEU A 679 5.90 -22.11 -37.43
N THR A 680 5.61 -21.30 -38.46
CA THR A 680 5.57 -19.83 -38.38
C THR A 680 4.17 -19.24 -38.56
N ALA A 681 3.10 -20.02 -38.41
CA ALA A 681 1.80 -19.45 -38.12
C ALA A 681 1.85 -18.93 -36.67
N PRO A 682 1.94 -17.61 -36.44
CA PRO A 682 1.76 -17.09 -35.09
C PRO A 682 0.36 -17.48 -34.69
N ALA A 683 0.17 -17.85 -33.43
CA ALA A 683 -1.14 -17.92 -32.86
C ALA A 683 -1.71 -16.49 -32.89
N ASP A 684 -2.45 -16.15 -33.93
CA ASP A 684 -3.11 -14.86 -34.16
C ASP A 684 -4.36 -14.74 -33.27
N ASN A 685 -4.30 -15.34 -32.07
CA ASN A 685 -5.40 -15.31 -31.13
C ASN A 685 -5.39 -13.97 -30.36
N ALA A 686 -6.60 -13.43 -30.19
CA ALA A 686 -6.79 -12.20 -29.44
C ALA A 686 -6.24 -12.30 -28.00
N THR A 687 -5.59 -11.25 -27.56
CA THR A 687 -5.06 -11.17 -26.19
C THR A 687 -6.19 -11.15 -25.15
N ALA A 688 -5.91 -11.53 -23.92
CA ALA A 688 -6.89 -11.48 -22.82
C ALA A 688 -7.50 -10.06 -22.63
N LEU A 689 -6.74 -9.01 -22.93
CA LEU A 689 -7.21 -7.62 -22.89
C LEU A 689 -8.20 -7.31 -24.02
N GLN A 690 -7.94 -7.76 -25.24
CA GLN A 690 -8.83 -7.61 -26.39
C GLN A 690 -10.13 -8.40 -26.20
N ILE A 691 -10.06 -9.62 -25.69
CA ILE A 691 -11.22 -10.45 -25.32
C ILE A 691 -12.06 -9.77 -24.25
N LYS A 692 -11.42 -9.17 -23.24
CA LYS A 692 -12.13 -8.40 -22.21
C LYS A 692 -12.81 -7.15 -22.80
N GLY A 693 -12.16 -6.47 -23.74
CA GLY A 693 -12.73 -5.36 -24.50
C GLY A 693 -13.97 -5.79 -25.28
N LEU A 694 -13.89 -6.88 -26.02
CA LEU A 694 -15.02 -7.44 -26.79
C LEU A 694 -16.19 -7.82 -25.88
N LYS A 695 -15.95 -8.52 -24.77
CA LYS A 695 -17.00 -8.86 -23.80
C LYS A 695 -17.69 -7.62 -23.22
N ASN A 696 -16.95 -6.54 -22.98
CA ASN A 696 -17.50 -5.30 -22.45
C ASN A 696 -18.42 -4.59 -23.47
N VAL A 697 -18.04 -4.52 -24.77
CA VAL A 697 -18.90 -3.88 -25.78
C VAL A 697 -20.12 -4.75 -26.10
N LEU A 698 -20.00 -6.09 -26.09
CA LEU A 698 -21.12 -7.00 -26.22
C LEU A 698 -22.12 -6.86 -25.06
N LYS A 699 -21.64 -6.73 -23.85
CA LYS A 699 -22.48 -6.46 -22.67
C LYS A 699 -23.22 -5.14 -22.83
N LYS A 700 -22.53 -4.06 -23.20
CA LYS A 700 -23.15 -2.76 -23.45
C LYS A 700 -24.22 -2.81 -24.55
N LEU A 701 -23.98 -3.58 -25.61
CA LEU A 701 -24.94 -3.74 -26.68
C LEU A 701 -26.20 -4.46 -26.19
N LYS A 702 -26.05 -5.55 -25.41
CA LYS A 702 -27.18 -6.28 -24.80
C LYS A 702 -27.96 -5.40 -23.83
N ASP A 703 -27.26 -4.59 -23.02
CA ASP A 703 -27.86 -3.68 -22.03
C ASP A 703 -28.60 -2.52 -22.72
N ALA A 704 -28.10 -2.04 -23.89
CA ALA A 704 -28.72 -0.95 -24.66
C ALA A 704 -29.89 -1.44 -25.55
N ASP A 705 -29.81 -2.62 -26.13
CA ASP A 705 -30.83 -3.20 -26.99
C ASP A 705 -30.99 -4.72 -26.70
N PRO A 706 -31.94 -5.10 -25.82
CA PRO A 706 -32.18 -6.50 -25.45
C PRO A 706 -32.53 -7.40 -26.64
N SER A 707 -33.03 -6.88 -27.77
CA SER A 707 -33.31 -7.65 -28.98
C SER A 707 -32.06 -8.25 -29.63
N LYS A 708 -30.87 -7.75 -29.26
CA LYS A 708 -29.57 -8.24 -29.76
C LYS A 708 -28.98 -9.41 -28.93
N GLU A 709 -29.70 -9.90 -27.92
CA GLU A 709 -29.20 -10.99 -27.05
C GLU A 709 -28.87 -12.24 -27.83
N GLU A 710 -29.68 -12.62 -28.82
CA GLU A 710 -29.44 -13.78 -29.68
C GLU A 710 -28.17 -13.62 -30.52
N MET A 711 -27.91 -12.42 -31.06
CA MET A 711 -26.69 -12.10 -31.79
C MET A 711 -25.47 -12.21 -30.89
N VAL A 712 -25.52 -11.71 -29.63
CA VAL A 712 -24.46 -11.83 -28.67
C VAL A 712 -24.16 -13.28 -28.32
N ALA A 713 -25.20 -14.12 -28.17
CA ALA A 713 -25.07 -15.54 -27.91
C ALA A 713 -24.43 -16.27 -29.11
N GLN A 714 -24.81 -15.94 -30.34
CA GLN A 714 -24.21 -16.51 -31.55
C GLN A 714 -22.73 -16.18 -31.68
N ILE A 715 -22.30 -14.96 -31.39
CA ILE A 715 -20.88 -14.58 -31.38
C ILE A 715 -20.12 -15.41 -30.35
N ALA A 716 -20.66 -15.61 -29.15
CA ALA A 716 -20.04 -16.43 -28.12
C ALA A 716 -19.88 -17.89 -28.54
N VAL A 717 -20.88 -18.46 -29.25
CA VAL A 717 -20.82 -19.82 -29.77
C VAL A 717 -19.79 -19.95 -30.91
N GLN A 718 -19.77 -19.01 -31.85
CA GLN A 718 -18.84 -19.04 -33.01
C GLN A 718 -17.38 -18.89 -32.57
N THR A 719 -17.12 -18.19 -31.45
CA THR A 719 -15.78 -17.97 -30.89
C THR A 719 -15.45 -18.96 -29.77
N LYS A 720 -16.20 -20.04 -29.61
CA LYS A 720 -16.07 -21.03 -28.54
C LYS A 720 -15.87 -20.42 -27.14
N GLY A 721 -16.75 -19.52 -26.79
CA GLY A 721 -16.65 -18.79 -25.53
C GLY A 721 -15.52 -17.74 -25.48
N PHE A 722 -15.12 -17.24 -26.66
CA PHE A 722 -14.01 -16.29 -26.85
C PHE A 722 -12.61 -16.90 -26.67
N THR A 723 -12.47 -18.22 -26.73
CA THR A 723 -11.17 -18.90 -26.66
C THR A 723 -10.52 -19.08 -28.04
N GLU A 724 -11.32 -19.06 -29.12
CA GLU A 724 -10.85 -19.19 -30.49
C GLU A 724 -11.34 -17.99 -31.34
N ILE A 725 -10.66 -16.85 -31.18
CA ILE A 725 -10.90 -15.65 -31.99
C ILE A 725 -9.56 -15.03 -32.37
N SER A 726 -9.38 -14.69 -33.64
CA SER A 726 -8.16 -14.00 -34.08
C SER A 726 -8.11 -12.54 -33.56
N LYS A 727 -6.93 -11.99 -33.47
CA LYS A 727 -6.75 -10.59 -33.08
C LYS A 727 -7.49 -9.63 -34.01
N ALA A 728 -7.40 -9.87 -35.32
CA ALA A 728 -8.05 -9.07 -36.35
C ALA A 728 -9.59 -9.16 -36.27
N ASP A 729 -10.15 -10.37 -36.06
CA ASP A 729 -11.58 -10.55 -35.91
C ASP A 729 -12.10 -9.92 -34.61
N CYS A 730 -11.34 -10.00 -33.53
CA CYS A 730 -11.68 -9.37 -32.26
C CYS A 730 -11.76 -7.85 -32.40
N GLU A 731 -10.79 -7.19 -33.02
CA GLU A 731 -10.78 -5.76 -33.28
C GLU A 731 -11.92 -5.33 -34.23
N THR A 732 -12.18 -6.11 -35.28
CA THR A 732 -13.29 -5.88 -36.22
C THR A 732 -14.65 -5.96 -35.53
N LEU A 733 -14.86 -6.94 -34.65
CA LEU A 733 -16.09 -7.05 -33.86
C LEU A 733 -16.26 -5.92 -32.85
N ILE A 734 -15.21 -5.53 -32.17
CA ILE A 734 -15.24 -4.37 -31.24
C ILE A 734 -15.65 -3.11 -31.97
N ASN A 735 -15.03 -2.80 -33.11
CA ASN A 735 -15.35 -1.61 -33.91
C ASN A 735 -16.79 -1.66 -34.44
N LYS A 736 -17.22 -2.76 -34.98
CA LYS A 736 -18.60 -2.94 -35.52
C LYS A 736 -19.65 -2.75 -34.42
N ILE A 737 -19.43 -3.31 -33.23
CA ILE A 737 -20.37 -3.20 -32.12
C ILE A 737 -20.35 -1.78 -31.53
N SER A 738 -19.19 -1.14 -31.46
CA SER A 738 -19.08 0.26 -31.03
C SER A 738 -19.85 1.21 -31.96
N THR A 739 -19.74 1.03 -33.28
CA THR A 739 -20.53 1.77 -34.28
C THR A 739 -22.03 1.57 -34.10
N MET A 740 -22.46 0.32 -33.77
CA MET A 740 -23.88 0.03 -33.50
C MET A 740 -24.37 0.73 -32.22
N LEU A 741 -23.54 0.87 -31.24
CA LEU A 741 -23.86 1.60 -29.99
C LEU A 741 -23.93 3.12 -30.20
N GLU A 742 -23.09 3.69 -31.08
CA GLU A 742 -23.10 5.10 -31.43
C GLU A 742 -24.26 5.48 -32.38
N GLY A 743 -24.63 4.59 -33.29
CA GLY A 743 -25.74 4.81 -34.26
C GLY A 743 -27.15 4.67 -33.66
N GLY A 744 -27.27 4.19 -32.44
CA GLY A 744 -28.55 4.07 -31.71
C GLY A 744 -28.93 5.31 -30.88
N GLN A 745 -28.17 6.39 -30.95
CA GLN A 745 -28.44 7.67 -30.27
C GLN A 745 -28.89 8.80 -31.23
N ALA A 746 -29.35 8.50 -32.46
CA ALA A 746 -29.94 9.45 -33.38
C ALA A 746 -31.46 9.33 -33.44
#